data_49ee5137c0dede6684fc2fcdd5d96e1e
#
_entry.id   49ee5137c0dede6684fc2fcdd5d96e1e
#
_cell.length_a   1.000
_cell.length_b   1.000
_cell.length_c   1.000
_cell.angle_alpha   90.00
_cell.angle_beta   90.00
_cell.angle_gamma   90.00
#
_symmetry.space_group_name_H-M   'P 1'
#
loop_
_entity.id
_entity.type
_entity.pdbx_description
1 polymer ?
#
loop_
_entity_poly.entity_id
_entity_poly.type
_entity_poly.pdbx_seq_one_letter_code
_entity_poly.pdbx_strand_id
1 'polypeptide(L)'
;MDLIRLSICFLALQPAMLVASRAAEALDFNRDVQPILAGYCIECHGPDAAARKGKLRLDRGDRLAEDRGGYRVLVPGKPEESELIARIRHADPEERMPPAEFAKKKPLKPQQVETLKRWIAEGAKYEKHWAFATPVKRAVPEPGGWGHNEIDRFVHARMKAAEMQPQTAASRERIIRRVSFDLTGLPPTLAEVESFLRDESGDAYGKVVDRLLESPRFGERWAVWWLDGAHYGDSHGYDNDLENSQWPWRNWVIDAFNANKPFNEFTIEQLAGDLLPNATEDQILATAFNRNHRIQTEDGAIDEEWRAEYVMDRVETMGSVWMGLTLGCARCHDHKYDPVSQKEFFQLFALFNNLDEKGFVNNLSGAAEPRMRYREAEFAPRAKELEERHKGKEREQERKKLDEQYPFVMIMREMGSRRKAFVLKRGQYDAPGEEVKAALPHAFSPAPGGNVTRLDLARWLVDGRHPLTARVVVNRLWEQLFGAGLVKGSENLGTQSDWPSHPELLDWLAVDFVESGWDMKRLLKKLVMSATYRQSPMLDESRLSKDPDNRLLSRGPRGRLAAEMVRDQALFVSGLFVEKLGGPSWWVYQPDGLWKEVQKRGPFVQDRGEKLYRRSLYSRIRKTVAPPSMLLFDMPSREMCTVKRTQTNTPLQALALMNEVTYVEAAKKFAERMLKEGGSARERIAWGFRCATSRAATAEELAVLLAGFERRLARYREDPKGAEKLLSHGDSKVADGADKVELAALTTVANVLLNLDELINK
;
A
#
# COMPACT_ATOMS: atom_id res chain seq x y z
N MET A 1 -25.64 35.45 -81.02
CA MET A 1 -25.06 36.73 -81.18
C MET A 1 -25.24 37.41 -79.82
N ASP A 2 -24.30 37.62 -79.16
CA ASP A 2 -23.03 37.94 -78.75
C ASP A 2 -22.79 37.75 -77.23
N LEU A 3 -21.73 37.09 -76.92
CA LEU A 3 -21.21 36.83 -75.56
C LEU A 3 -20.56 38.15 -75.01
N ILE A 4 -20.88 38.47 -73.76
CA ILE A 4 -20.04 39.39 -72.97
C ILE A 4 -19.50 38.53 -71.76
N ARG A 5 -18.18 38.32 -71.80
CA ARG A 5 -17.42 37.71 -70.69
C ARG A 5 -17.18 38.75 -69.60
N LEU A 6 -17.65 38.54 -68.38
CA LEU A 6 -17.22 39.25 -67.20
C LEU A 6 -16.14 38.41 -66.47
N SER A 7 -14.91 38.86 -66.48
CA SER A 7 -13.81 38.34 -65.65
C SER A 7 -13.95 38.88 -64.21
N ILE A 8 -14.26 38.01 -63.25
CA ILE A 8 -14.22 38.32 -61.83
C ILE A 8 -12.87 37.88 -61.29
N CYS A 9 -12.02 38.85 -60.92
CA CYS A 9 -10.81 38.61 -60.13
C CYS A 9 -11.19 38.20 -58.74
N PHE A 10 -10.92 36.94 -58.36
CA PHE A 10 -10.95 36.49 -56.97
C PHE A 10 -9.61 36.91 -56.31
N LEU A 11 -9.65 37.95 -55.48
CA LEU A 11 -8.60 38.21 -54.49
C LEU A 11 -8.73 37.11 -53.40
N ALA A 12 -7.80 36.19 -53.34
CA ALA A 12 -7.65 35.24 -52.25
C ALA A 12 -7.12 35.96 -51.00
N LEU A 13 -8.01 36.31 -50.06
CA LEU A 13 -7.62 36.63 -48.71
C LEU A 13 -7.21 35.28 -48.02
N GLN A 14 -5.90 35.08 -47.85
CA GLN A 14 -5.41 34.07 -46.91
C GLN A 14 -5.69 34.55 -45.49
N PRO A 15 -6.36 33.73 -44.64
CA PRO A 15 -6.42 34.02 -43.23
C PRO A 15 -5.02 33.80 -42.64
N ALA A 16 -4.39 34.88 -42.19
CA ALA A 16 -3.22 34.79 -41.32
C ALA A 16 -3.63 34.04 -40.06
N MET A 17 -3.24 32.77 -39.95
CA MET A 17 -3.27 32.07 -38.69
C MET A 17 -2.38 32.81 -37.70
N LEU A 18 -3.00 33.58 -36.80
CA LEU A 18 -2.36 33.98 -35.56
C LEU A 18 -2.07 32.69 -34.79
N VAL A 19 -0.89 32.15 -34.90
CA VAL A 19 -0.32 31.23 -33.93
C VAL A 19 -0.15 32.06 -32.67
N ALA A 20 -1.15 32.01 -31.78
CA ALA A 20 -1.02 32.52 -30.43
C ALA A 20 0.18 31.77 -29.82
N SER A 21 1.30 32.48 -29.73
CA SER A 21 2.47 32.03 -28.96
C SER A 21 1.99 31.80 -27.54
N ARG A 22 1.73 30.53 -27.19
CA ARG A 22 1.55 30.12 -25.81
C ARG A 22 2.81 30.58 -25.10
N ALA A 23 2.72 31.56 -24.21
CA ALA A 23 3.86 31.95 -23.38
C ALA A 23 4.43 30.65 -22.80
N ALA A 24 5.67 30.33 -23.14
CA ALA A 24 6.28 29.08 -22.70
C ALA A 24 6.28 29.07 -21.17
N GLU A 25 5.57 28.12 -20.57
CA GLU A 25 5.53 27.96 -19.13
C GLU A 25 6.97 27.98 -18.57
N ALA A 26 7.19 28.72 -17.47
CA ALA A 26 8.51 28.81 -16.87
C ALA A 26 9.03 27.42 -16.51
N LEU A 27 10.32 27.14 -16.78
CA LEU A 27 10.93 25.86 -16.42
C LEU A 27 10.96 25.71 -14.91
N ASP A 28 10.47 24.56 -14.44
CA ASP A 28 10.64 24.09 -13.06
C ASP A 28 11.78 23.07 -13.04
N PHE A 29 12.79 23.30 -12.20
CA PHE A 29 13.95 22.43 -12.12
C PHE A 29 13.56 21.00 -11.76
N ASN A 30 12.71 20.82 -10.74
CA ASN A 30 12.32 19.51 -10.23
C ASN A 30 11.38 18.76 -11.18
N ARG A 31 10.54 19.47 -11.93
CA ARG A 31 9.61 18.88 -12.90
C ARG A 31 10.29 18.55 -14.24
N ASP A 32 11.10 19.46 -14.76
CA ASP A 32 11.54 19.44 -16.16
C ASP A 32 12.99 19.02 -16.34
N VAL A 33 13.89 19.39 -15.43
CA VAL A 33 15.34 19.20 -15.53
C VAL A 33 15.86 18.02 -14.73
N GLN A 34 15.47 17.97 -13.45
CA GLN A 34 15.94 16.94 -12.51
C GLN A 34 15.65 15.51 -13.00
N PRO A 35 14.48 15.17 -13.60
CA PRO A 35 14.25 13.81 -14.13
C PRO A 35 15.17 13.45 -15.30
N ILE A 36 15.64 14.44 -16.07
CA ILE A 36 16.63 14.22 -17.13
C ILE A 36 17.98 13.90 -16.51
N LEU A 37 18.44 14.72 -15.56
CA LEU A 37 19.70 14.48 -14.85
C LEU A 37 19.69 13.13 -14.13
N ALA A 38 18.64 12.82 -13.38
CA ALA A 38 18.48 11.57 -12.67
C ALA A 38 18.48 10.34 -13.60
N GLY A 39 17.78 10.46 -14.72
CA GLY A 39 17.60 9.37 -15.65
C GLY A 39 18.79 9.07 -16.57
N TYR A 40 19.71 10.04 -16.77
CA TYR A 40 20.77 9.92 -17.77
C TYR A 40 22.16 10.26 -17.28
N CYS A 41 22.31 10.96 -16.15
CA CYS A 41 23.59 11.52 -15.71
C CYS A 41 24.01 11.03 -14.32
N ILE A 42 23.09 11.01 -13.34
CA ILE A 42 23.41 10.78 -11.93
C ILE A 42 23.94 9.35 -11.68
N GLU A 43 23.60 8.39 -12.50
CA GLU A 43 24.16 7.02 -12.37
C GLU A 43 25.71 7.01 -12.36
N CYS A 44 26.32 7.88 -13.18
CA CYS A 44 27.78 8.01 -13.30
C CYS A 44 28.33 9.31 -12.66
N HIS A 45 27.48 10.29 -12.41
CA HIS A 45 27.85 11.60 -11.87
C HIS A 45 27.01 11.97 -10.64
N GLY A 46 26.76 10.99 -9.79
CA GLY A 46 25.90 11.09 -8.61
C GLY A 46 26.64 11.01 -7.28
N PRO A 47 25.89 10.72 -6.19
CA PRO A 47 26.44 10.64 -4.84
C PRO A 47 27.42 9.48 -4.63
N ASP A 48 27.27 8.36 -5.31
CA ASP A 48 28.13 7.18 -5.16
C ASP A 48 29.57 7.47 -5.59
N ALA A 49 30.47 7.57 -4.63
CA ALA A 49 31.88 7.88 -4.87
C ALA A 49 32.62 6.78 -5.66
N ALA A 50 32.20 5.52 -5.51
CA ALA A 50 32.82 4.38 -6.20
C ALA A 50 32.44 4.28 -7.67
N ALA A 51 31.20 4.64 -8.00
CA ALA A 51 30.71 4.65 -9.38
C ALA A 51 31.03 5.94 -10.14
N ARG A 52 31.37 7.03 -9.43
CA ARG A 52 31.50 8.38 -9.95
C ARG A 52 32.61 8.52 -10.98
N LYS A 53 32.26 8.96 -12.17
CA LYS A 53 33.22 9.25 -13.24
C LYS A 53 33.62 10.74 -13.27
N GLY A 54 34.86 11.02 -13.67
CA GLY A 54 35.38 12.38 -13.81
C GLY A 54 35.34 13.22 -12.54
N LYS A 55 35.18 12.64 -11.36
CA LYS A 55 34.97 13.35 -10.08
C LYS A 55 33.86 14.41 -10.15
N LEU A 56 32.87 14.23 -11.06
CA LEU A 56 31.78 15.17 -11.31
C LEU A 56 30.54 14.76 -10.50
N ARG A 57 29.88 15.75 -9.90
CA ARG A 57 28.61 15.65 -9.17
C ARG A 57 27.55 16.47 -9.90
N LEU A 58 26.56 15.81 -10.52
CA LEU A 58 25.40 16.46 -11.16
C LEU A 58 24.13 16.35 -10.31
N ASP A 59 24.22 15.72 -9.14
CA ASP A 59 23.16 15.62 -8.14
C ASP A 59 23.12 16.84 -7.19
N ARG A 60 24.03 17.79 -7.35
CA ARG A 60 24.15 19.02 -6.55
C ARG A 60 24.69 20.17 -7.40
N GLY A 61 24.20 21.37 -7.14
CA GLY A 61 24.51 22.56 -7.96
C GLY A 61 25.74 23.36 -7.55
N ASP A 62 26.30 23.11 -6.37
CA ASP A 62 27.26 23.98 -5.70
C ASP A 62 28.62 24.17 -6.41
N ARG A 63 28.99 23.30 -7.34
CA ARG A 63 30.28 23.34 -8.06
C ARG A 63 30.20 23.22 -9.59
N LEU A 64 29.01 23.30 -10.15
CA LEU A 64 28.84 23.11 -11.59
C LEU A 64 29.33 24.25 -12.44
N ALA A 65 29.40 25.46 -11.87
CA ALA A 65 29.94 26.67 -12.54
C ALA A 65 31.42 26.95 -12.27
N GLU A 66 32.11 26.12 -11.46
CA GLU A 66 33.54 26.23 -11.17
C GLU A 66 34.38 25.88 -12.42
N ASP A 67 35.51 26.58 -12.60
CA ASP A 67 36.51 26.22 -13.60
C ASP A 67 37.20 24.90 -13.23
N ARG A 68 37.25 23.97 -14.17
CA ARG A 68 37.82 22.62 -13.98
C ARG A 68 39.04 22.39 -14.88
N GLY A 69 39.86 23.39 -15.02
CA GLY A 69 41.07 23.34 -15.86
C GLY A 69 40.79 23.79 -17.30
N GLY A 70 40.14 24.90 -17.46
CA GLY A 70 39.84 25.51 -18.75
C GLY A 70 38.44 25.28 -19.30
N TYR A 71 37.57 24.54 -18.54
CA TYR A 71 36.16 24.39 -18.88
C TYR A 71 35.26 24.45 -17.66
N ARG A 72 33.98 24.77 -17.88
CA ARG A 72 32.93 24.76 -16.86
C ARG A 72 31.81 23.84 -17.30
N VAL A 73 31.33 23.01 -16.36
CA VAL A 73 30.22 22.10 -16.63
C VAL A 73 28.98 22.86 -17.06
N LEU A 74 28.66 23.94 -16.32
CA LEU A 74 27.58 24.88 -16.65
C LEU A 74 28.13 26.30 -16.65
N VAL A 75 27.77 27.06 -17.68
CA VAL A 75 27.97 28.52 -17.74
C VAL A 75 26.59 29.17 -17.75
N PRO A 76 26.09 29.65 -16.58
CA PRO A 76 24.75 30.26 -16.51
C PRO A 76 24.52 31.31 -17.57
N GLY A 77 23.38 31.22 -18.27
CA GLY A 77 23.03 32.08 -19.37
C GLY A 77 23.65 31.73 -20.75
N LYS A 78 24.59 30.73 -20.78
CA LYS A 78 25.36 30.44 -21.99
C LYS A 78 25.42 28.93 -22.28
N PRO A 79 24.39 28.34 -22.89
CA PRO A 79 24.33 26.92 -23.19
C PRO A 79 25.49 26.41 -24.04
N GLU A 80 25.87 27.17 -25.07
CA GLU A 80 26.92 26.76 -26.02
C GLU A 80 28.34 26.85 -25.44
N GLU A 81 28.55 27.59 -24.34
CA GLU A 81 29.82 27.59 -23.58
C GLU A 81 29.84 26.54 -22.46
N SER A 82 28.74 25.80 -22.26
CA SER A 82 28.61 24.81 -21.20
C SER A 82 29.05 23.41 -21.65
N GLU A 83 30.04 22.84 -20.98
CA GLU A 83 30.58 21.50 -21.29
C GLU A 83 29.52 20.40 -21.29
N LEU A 84 28.48 20.52 -20.46
CA LEU A 84 27.34 19.58 -20.45
C LEU A 84 26.70 19.47 -21.85
N ILE A 85 26.46 20.60 -22.54
CA ILE A 85 25.85 20.61 -23.88
C ILE A 85 26.86 20.15 -24.92
N ALA A 86 28.12 20.56 -24.81
CA ALA A 86 29.20 20.13 -25.71
C ALA A 86 29.33 18.59 -25.69
N ARG A 87 29.36 17.98 -24.52
CA ARG A 87 29.42 16.49 -24.35
C ARG A 87 28.19 15.78 -24.86
N ILE A 88 27.01 16.31 -24.64
CA ILE A 88 25.76 15.70 -25.16
C ILE A 88 25.73 15.65 -26.67
N ARG A 89 26.32 16.67 -27.35
CA ARG A 89 26.32 16.85 -28.81
C ARG A 89 27.61 16.39 -29.48
N HIS A 90 28.57 15.88 -28.73
CA HIS A 90 29.87 15.56 -29.26
C HIS A 90 29.78 14.57 -30.44
N ALA A 91 30.50 14.85 -31.54
CA ALA A 91 30.46 14.01 -32.74
C ALA A 91 31.14 12.63 -32.50
N ASP A 92 32.25 12.65 -31.75
CA ASP A 92 32.95 11.44 -31.37
C ASP A 92 32.16 10.65 -30.30
N PRO A 93 31.78 9.38 -30.56
CA PRO A 93 31.07 8.56 -29.63
C PRO A 93 31.83 8.28 -28.30
N GLU A 94 33.15 8.30 -28.29
CA GLU A 94 33.98 8.10 -27.11
C GLU A 94 33.94 9.29 -26.14
N GLU A 95 33.73 10.51 -26.68
CA GLU A 95 33.64 11.73 -25.90
C GLU A 95 32.20 12.12 -25.57
N ARG A 96 31.24 11.53 -26.27
CA ARG A 96 29.84 11.88 -26.12
C ARG A 96 29.24 11.32 -24.82
N MET A 97 28.35 12.11 -24.17
CA MET A 97 27.57 11.73 -22.99
C MET A 97 26.06 11.76 -23.27
N PRO A 98 25.30 10.77 -22.80
CA PRO A 98 25.74 9.54 -22.15
C PRO A 98 26.56 8.64 -23.10
N PRO A 99 27.43 7.73 -22.55
CA PRO A 99 28.23 6.82 -23.35
C PRO A 99 27.39 5.99 -24.32
N ALA A 100 27.98 5.59 -25.47
CA ALA A 100 27.27 4.94 -26.56
C ALA A 100 26.48 3.71 -26.14
N GLU A 101 27.02 2.87 -25.24
CA GLU A 101 26.30 1.68 -24.73
C GLU A 101 25.06 2.04 -23.91
N PHE A 102 25.13 3.09 -23.10
CA PHE A 102 23.97 3.58 -22.36
C PHE A 102 22.95 4.20 -23.31
N ALA A 103 23.40 5.04 -24.24
CA ALA A 103 22.56 5.71 -25.22
C ALA A 103 21.83 4.74 -26.17
N LYS A 104 22.40 3.54 -26.47
CA LYS A 104 21.70 2.49 -27.23
C LYS A 104 20.47 1.95 -26.49
N LYS A 105 20.55 1.83 -25.18
CA LYS A 105 19.43 1.32 -24.33
C LYS A 105 18.42 2.40 -24.01
N LYS A 106 18.90 3.63 -23.76
CA LYS A 106 18.08 4.78 -23.36
C LYS A 106 18.60 6.06 -24.02
N PRO A 107 18.20 6.33 -25.26
CA PRO A 107 18.64 7.53 -25.97
C PRO A 107 18.05 8.80 -25.37
N LEU A 108 18.85 9.86 -25.24
CA LEU A 108 18.38 11.17 -24.84
C LEU A 108 17.56 11.78 -25.99
N LYS A 109 16.32 12.18 -25.72
CA LYS A 109 15.40 12.72 -26.72
C LYS A 109 15.78 14.16 -27.08
N PRO A 110 15.57 14.62 -28.33
CA PRO A 110 15.87 16.01 -28.73
C PRO A 110 15.21 17.04 -27.79
N GLN A 111 13.95 16.83 -27.40
CA GLN A 111 13.25 17.74 -26.48
C GLN A 111 13.95 17.87 -25.13
N GLN A 112 14.52 16.76 -24.62
CA GLN A 112 15.24 16.78 -23.35
C GLN A 112 16.54 17.59 -23.45
N VAL A 113 17.23 17.54 -24.60
CA VAL A 113 18.39 18.37 -24.86
C VAL A 113 18.01 19.85 -24.91
N GLU A 114 16.90 20.17 -25.57
CA GLU A 114 16.42 21.56 -25.64
C GLU A 114 15.95 22.07 -24.25
N THR A 115 15.35 21.21 -23.42
CA THR A 115 15.03 21.56 -22.04
C THR A 115 16.29 21.90 -21.24
N LEU A 116 17.35 21.10 -21.33
CA LEU A 116 18.63 21.39 -20.68
C LEU A 116 19.27 22.69 -21.18
N LYS A 117 19.23 22.96 -22.48
CA LYS A 117 19.71 24.22 -23.06
C LYS A 117 18.94 25.43 -22.53
N ARG A 118 17.60 25.32 -22.54
CA ARG A 118 16.72 26.36 -22.03
C ARG A 118 16.99 26.65 -20.57
N TRP A 119 17.13 25.59 -19.74
CA TRP A 119 17.47 25.71 -18.32
C TRP A 119 18.79 26.49 -18.12
N ILE A 120 19.82 26.16 -18.91
CA ILE A 120 21.12 26.87 -18.82
C ILE A 120 20.96 28.31 -19.27
N ALA A 121 20.21 28.57 -20.34
CA ALA A 121 19.95 29.92 -20.84
C ALA A 121 19.19 30.80 -19.84
N GLU A 122 18.28 30.19 -19.05
CA GLU A 122 17.52 30.84 -17.96
C GLU A 122 18.35 30.97 -16.65
N GLY A 123 19.67 30.65 -16.68
CA GLY A 123 20.59 30.88 -15.57
C GLY A 123 20.99 29.63 -14.79
N ALA A 124 20.63 28.43 -15.24
CA ALA A 124 20.98 27.15 -14.64
C ALA A 124 20.68 27.05 -13.11
N LYS A 125 19.55 27.63 -12.69
CA LYS A 125 19.14 27.61 -11.27
C LYS A 125 18.94 26.16 -10.82
N TYR A 126 19.76 25.72 -9.88
CA TYR A 126 19.68 24.39 -9.28
C TYR A 126 18.86 24.44 -7.99
N GLU A 127 17.94 23.50 -7.82
CA GLU A 127 17.10 23.43 -6.62
C GLU A 127 17.29 22.08 -5.92
N LYS A 128 17.07 22.06 -4.60
CA LYS A 128 17.01 20.80 -3.84
C LYS A 128 15.88 19.94 -4.37
N HIS A 129 16.08 18.64 -4.46
CA HIS A 129 15.03 17.72 -4.90
C HIS A 129 13.78 17.90 -4.04
N TRP A 130 12.61 17.97 -4.66
CA TRP A 130 11.33 18.29 -4.00
C TRP A 130 11.05 17.41 -2.79
N ALA A 131 11.36 16.10 -2.85
CA ALA A 131 11.10 15.16 -1.79
C ALA A 131 11.98 15.41 -0.54
N PHE A 132 13.14 16.04 -0.70
CA PHE A 132 14.08 16.31 0.39
C PHE A 132 13.96 17.74 0.94
N ALA A 133 13.16 18.58 0.31
CA ALA A 133 12.79 19.90 0.83
C ALA A 133 11.65 19.78 1.83
N THR A 134 11.69 20.56 2.93
CA THR A 134 10.61 20.62 3.91
C THR A 134 9.29 20.98 3.24
N PRO A 135 8.18 20.27 3.51
CA PRO A 135 6.87 20.60 2.95
C PRO A 135 6.44 22.03 3.30
N VAL A 136 5.83 22.72 2.36
CA VAL A 136 5.35 24.08 2.55
C VAL A 136 3.84 24.13 2.34
N LYS A 137 3.11 24.73 3.28
CA LYS A 137 1.67 24.93 3.12
C LYS A 137 1.39 25.92 2.00
N ARG A 138 1.08 25.39 0.83
CA ARG A 138 0.79 26.20 -0.38
C ARG A 138 -0.56 26.90 -0.22
N ALA A 139 -0.69 28.08 -0.86
CA ALA A 139 -1.96 28.76 -0.93
C ALA A 139 -2.99 27.91 -1.68
N VAL A 140 -4.18 27.79 -1.10
CA VAL A 140 -5.28 27.08 -1.74
C VAL A 140 -5.77 27.90 -2.92
N PRO A 141 -5.91 27.32 -4.13
CA PRO A 141 -6.43 28.04 -5.30
C PRO A 141 -7.83 28.63 -5.04
N GLU A 142 -8.15 29.70 -5.75
CA GLU A 142 -9.47 30.33 -5.69
C GLU A 142 -10.60 29.34 -6.04
N PRO A 143 -11.80 29.48 -5.46
CA PRO A 143 -12.93 28.65 -5.79
C PRO A 143 -13.29 28.73 -7.27
N GLY A 144 -13.29 27.59 -7.94
CA GLY A 144 -13.59 27.47 -9.37
C GLY A 144 -15.04 27.11 -9.71
N GLY A 145 -15.97 27.22 -8.75
CA GLY A 145 -17.38 26.84 -8.94
C GLY A 145 -17.68 25.34 -8.87
N TRP A 146 -16.66 24.51 -8.59
CA TRP A 146 -16.79 23.08 -8.39
C TRP A 146 -16.05 22.63 -7.12
N GLY A 147 -16.61 21.63 -6.43
CA GLY A 147 -15.97 21.02 -5.29
C GLY A 147 -16.57 21.40 -3.94
N HIS A 148 -16.09 20.75 -2.88
CA HIS A 148 -16.58 20.89 -1.50
C HIS A 148 -15.50 21.35 -0.51
N ASN A 149 -14.21 21.10 -0.83
CA ASN A 149 -13.12 21.43 0.08
C ASN A 149 -11.83 21.84 -0.67
N GLU A 150 -10.75 22.05 0.07
CA GLU A 150 -9.48 22.52 -0.46
C GLU A 150 -8.88 21.56 -1.50
N ILE A 151 -9.05 20.24 -1.31
CA ILE A 151 -8.58 19.21 -2.25
C ILE A 151 -9.15 19.46 -3.63
N ASP A 152 -10.46 19.72 -3.68
CA ASP A 152 -11.16 19.93 -4.95
C ASP A 152 -10.67 21.19 -5.68
N ARG A 153 -10.27 22.22 -4.94
CA ARG A 153 -9.72 23.43 -5.54
C ARG A 153 -8.38 23.18 -6.23
N PHE A 154 -7.46 22.44 -5.59
CA PHE A 154 -6.19 22.03 -6.21
C PHE A 154 -6.41 21.16 -7.45
N VAL A 155 -7.28 20.14 -7.31
CA VAL A 155 -7.58 19.21 -8.39
C VAL A 155 -8.27 19.93 -9.56
N HIS A 156 -9.24 20.79 -9.29
CA HIS A 156 -9.94 21.57 -10.32
C HIS A 156 -9.02 22.55 -11.05
N ALA A 157 -8.13 23.23 -10.33
CA ALA A 157 -7.15 24.11 -10.95
C ALA A 157 -6.24 23.33 -11.93
N ARG A 158 -5.81 22.13 -11.56
CA ARG A 158 -5.00 21.26 -12.42
C ARG A 158 -5.77 20.73 -13.62
N MET A 159 -7.02 20.30 -13.44
CA MET A 159 -7.91 19.90 -14.53
C MET A 159 -8.11 21.05 -15.51
N LYS A 160 -8.41 22.25 -14.99
CA LYS A 160 -8.61 23.46 -15.84
C LYS A 160 -7.38 23.79 -16.68
N ALA A 161 -6.19 23.69 -16.09
CA ALA A 161 -4.93 23.90 -16.83
C ALA A 161 -4.72 22.85 -17.94
N ALA A 162 -5.26 21.66 -17.79
CA ALA A 162 -5.24 20.59 -18.79
C ALA A 162 -6.48 20.57 -19.71
N GLU A 163 -7.33 21.60 -19.65
CA GLU A 163 -8.58 21.70 -20.43
C GLU A 163 -9.50 20.47 -20.23
N MET A 164 -9.58 19.99 -19.00
CA MET A 164 -10.45 18.88 -18.61
C MET A 164 -11.54 19.36 -17.65
N GLN A 165 -12.69 18.66 -17.69
CA GLN A 165 -13.80 18.91 -16.79
C GLN A 165 -13.97 17.73 -15.83
N PRO A 166 -14.39 17.98 -14.60
CA PRO A 166 -14.71 16.89 -13.66
C PRO A 166 -15.91 16.07 -14.15
N GLN A 167 -15.92 14.79 -13.77
CA GLN A 167 -17.08 13.92 -14.00
C GLN A 167 -18.22 14.29 -13.02
N THR A 168 -19.45 13.93 -13.38
CA THR A 168 -20.61 14.05 -12.50
C THR A 168 -20.42 13.22 -11.22
N ALA A 169 -21.18 13.52 -10.17
CA ALA A 169 -21.19 12.71 -8.95
C ALA A 169 -21.64 11.27 -9.25
N ALA A 170 -21.05 10.31 -8.54
CA ALA A 170 -21.51 8.93 -8.54
C ALA A 170 -22.92 8.83 -7.93
N SER A 171 -23.69 7.78 -8.30
CA SER A 171 -24.99 7.52 -7.66
C SER A 171 -24.82 7.28 -6.16
N ARG A 172 -25.91 7.49 -5.40
CA ARG A 172 -25.90 7.32 -3.93
C ARG A 172 -25.58 5.87 -3.55
N GLU A 173 -26.05 4.88 -4.29
CA GLU A 173 -25.76 3.47 -4.09
C GLU A 173 -24.28 3.16 -4.30
N ARG A 174 -23.68 3.71 -5.36
CA ARG A 174 -22.27 3.52 -5.64
C ARG A 174 -21.39 4.19 -4.60
N ILE A 175 -21.74 5.41 -4.17
CA ILE A 175 -20.90 6.13 -3.21
C ILE A 175 -20.90 5.51 -1.82
N ILE A 176 -22.07 5.04 -1.32
CA ILE A 176 -22.11 4.35 -0.03
C ILE A 176 -21.33 3.03 -0.08
N ARG A 177 -21.44 2.27 -1.18
CA ARG A 177 -20.65 1.04 -1.36
C ARG A 177 -19.16 1.34 -1.36
N ARG A 178 -18.69 2.31 -2.15
CA ARG A 178 -17.29 2.72 -2.23
C ARG A 178 -16.73 3.11 -0.88
N VAL A 179 -17.39 4.02 -0.18
CA VAL A 179 -16.90 4.53 1.11
C VAL A 179 -16.94 3.48 2.22
N SER A 180 -17.91 2.55 2.19
CA SER A 180 -17.95 1.43 3.13
C SER A 180 -16.74 0.52 2.96
N PHE A 181 -16.39 0.13 1.73
CA PHE A 181 -15.17 -0.64 1.49
C PHE A 181 -13.90 0.12 1.87
N ASP A 182 -13.82 1.39 1.53
CA ASP A 182 -12.61 2.17 1.78
C ASP A 182 -12.36 2.40 3.27
N LEU A 183 -13.40 2.62 4.07
CA LEU A 183 -13.25 2.89 5.50
C LEU A 183 -13.32 1.64 6.38
N THR A 184 -14.08 0.60 5.98
CA THR A 184 -14.30 -0.58 6.82
C THR A 184 -13.91 -1.92 6.17
N GLY A 185 -13.63 -1.92 4.87
CA GLY A 185 -13.28 -3.13 4.10
C GLY A 185 -14.45 -4.10 3.85
N LEU A 186 -15.69 -3.69 4.12
CA LEU A 186 -16.91 -4.48 3.93
C LEU A 186 -17.96 -3.69 3.16
N PRO A 187 -18.86 -4.35 2.42
CA PRO A 187 -19.99 -3.67 1.79
C PRO A 187 -21.00 -3.19 2.82
N PRO A 188 -21.83 -2.20 2.48
CA PRO A 188 -22.94 -1.82 3.33
C PRO A 188 -24.02 -2.91 3.34
N THR A 189 -24.79 -3.02 4.41
CA THR A 189 -26.03 -3.81 4.46
C THR A 189 -27.12 -3.13 3.64
N LEU A 190 -28.15 -3.88 3.21
CA LEU A 190 -29.31 -3.29 2.53
C LEU A 190 -30.01 -2.21 3.39
N ALA A 191 -30.12 -2.46 4.69
CA ALA A 191 -30.73 -1.49 5.61
C ALA A 191 -29.94 -0.17 5.65
N GLU A 192 -28.60 -0.23 5.63
CA GLU A 192 -27.74 0.97 5.56
C GLU A 192 -27.90 1.71 4.23
N VAL A 193 -27.96 0.96 3.12
CA VAL A 193 -28.23 1.55 1.79
C VAL A 193 -29.58 2.26 1.78
N GLU A 194 -30.64 1.61 2.25
CA GLU A 194 -31.98 2.17 2.27
C GLU A 194 -32.11 3.37 3.21
N SER A 195 -31.48 3.31 4.36
CA SER A 195 -31.43 4.42 5.30
C SER A 195 -30.76 5.65 4.66
N PHE A 196 -29.61 5.43 3.99
CA PHE A 196 -28.92 6.51 3.29
C PHE A 196 -29.73 7.06 2.12
N LEU A 197 -30.37 6.20 1.30
CA LEU A 197 -31.19 6.65 0.16
C LEU A 197 -32.41 7.48 0.59
N ARG A 198 -32.98 7.18 1.76
CA ARG A 198 -34.14 7.93 2.34
C ARG A 198 -33.75 9.23 3.05
N ASP A 199 -32.48 9.36 3.47
CA ASP A 199 -32.03 10.61 4.14
C ASP A 199 -31.79 11.70 3.08
N GLU A 200 -32.74 12.64 2.96
CA GLU A 200 -32.67 13.76 2.02
C GLU A 200 -31.94 14.99 2.62
N SER A 201 -31.39 14.88 3.83
CA SER A 201 -30.67 15.99 4.45
C SER A 201 -29.38 16.30 3.67
N GLY A 202 -28.98 17.56 3.66
CA GLY A 202 -27.72 17.99 3.01
C GLY A 202 -26.45 17.31 3.55
N ASP A 203 -26.52 16.75 4.78
CA ASP A 203 -25.40 16.06 5.45
C ASP A 203 -25.55 14.53 5.47
N ALA A 204 -26.46 13.96 4.72
CA ALA A 204 -26.72 12.52 4.69
C ALA A 204 -25.43 11.70 4.46
N TYR A 205 -24.56 12.16 3.56
CA TYR A 205 -23.29 11.49 3.27
C TYR A 205 -22.27 11.65 4.42
N GLY A 206 -22.21 12.84 5.04
CA GLY A 206 -21.38 13.09 6.23
C GLY A 206 -21.68 12.14 7.38
N LYS A 207 -22.98 11.92 7.68
CA LYS A 207 -23.43 10.96 8.70
C LYS A 207 -22.97 9.53 8.40
N VAL A 208 -23.01 9.11 7.14
CA VAL A 208 -22.49 7.78 6.73
C VAL A 208 -20.99 7.70 7.00
N VAL A 209 -20.23 8.71 6.60
CA VAL A 209 -18.77 8.76 6.79
C VAL A 209 -18.42 8.70 8.28
N ASP A 210 -19.09 9.50 9.12
CA ASP A 210 -18.83 9.52 10.56
C ASP A 210 -19.10 8.17 11.21
N ARG A 211 -20.24 7.55 10.90
CA ARG A 211 -20.56 6.19 11.38
C ARG A 211 -19.51 5.15 10.98
N LEU A 212 -18.99 5.22 9.76
CA LEU A 212 -17.97 4.28 9.28
C LEU A 212 -16.60 4.50 9.95
N LEU A 213 -16.24 5.75 10.24
CA LEU A 213 -15.01 6.10 10.97
C LEU A 213 -15.07 5.69 12.45
N GLU A 214 -16.25 5.63 13.05
CA GLU A 214 -16.46 5.16 14.43
C GLU A 214 -16.55 3.64 14.52
N SER A 215 -16.74 2.94 13.41
CA SER A 215 -16.87 1.49 13.38
C SER A 215 -15.59 0.80 13.83
N PRO A 216 -15.65 -0.26 14.68
CA PRO A 216 -14.48 -1.06 15.03
C PRO A 216 -13.85 -1.77 13.83
N ARG A 217 -14.58 -1.91 12.73
CA ARG A 217 -14.10 -2.45 11.45
C ARG A 217 -13.09 -1.52 10.77
N PHE A 218 -13.05 -0.24 11.16
CA PHE A 218 -12.08 0.74 10.66
C PHE A 218 -10.65 0.30 10.93
N GLY A 219 -10.33 -0.03 12.19
CA GLY A 219 -8.99 -0.48 12.57
C GLY A 219 -8.57 -1.76 11.85
N GLU A 220 -9.51 -2.73 11.68
CA GLU A 220 -9.23 -3.95 10.91
C GLU A 220 -8.90 -3.66 9.45
N ARG A 221 -9.62 -2.73 8.80
CA ARG A 221 -9.36 -2.34 7.41
C ARG A 221 -8.00 -1.68 7.25
N TRP A 222 -7.66 -0.74 8.12
CA TRP A 222 -6.44 0.03 8.00
C TRP A 222 -5.20 -0.70 8.55
N ALA A 223 -5.39 -1.67 9.44
CA ALA A 223 -4.31 -2.56 9.86
C ALA A 223 -3.73 -3.39 8.71
N VAL A 224 -4.54 -3.86 7.74
CA VAL A 224 -4.05 -4.68 6.61
C VAL A 224 -2.87 -4.01 5.89
N TRP A 225 -3.02 -2.72 5.56
CA TRP A 225 -1.98 -1.93 4.92
C TRP A 225 -0.70 -1.86 5.76
N TRP A 226 -0.84 -1.65 7.09
CA TRP A 226 0.30 -1.55 8.00
C TRP A 226 1.01 -2.89 8.20
N LEU A 227 0.26 -3.97 8.24
CA LEU A 227 0.81 -5.32 8.38
C LEU A 227 1.64 -5.77 7.17
N ASP A 228 1.33 -5.29 5.96
CA ASP A 228 2.13 -5.54 4.77
C ASP A 228 3.48 -4.80 4.86
N GLY A 229 3.48 -3.55 5.27
CA GLY A 229 4.70 -2.77 5.51
C GLY A 229 5.59 -3.36 6.62
N ALA A 230 4.96 -3.92 7.64
CA ALA A 230 5.65 -4.57 8.75
C ALA A 230 6.02 -6.03 8.47
N HIS A 231 5.71 -6.58 7.30
CA HIS A 231 5.83 -8.00 6.91
C HIS A 231 5.34 -8.97 7.99
N TYR A 232 4.22 -8.64 8.65
CA TYR A 232 3.59 -9.48 9.66
C TYR A 232 3.21 -10.85 9.12
N GLY A 233 3.58 -11.90 9.83
CA GLY A 233 3.15 -13.27 9.58
C GLY A 233 3.06 -14.07 10.86
N ASP A 234 2.44 -15.24 10.78
CA ASP A 234 2.28 -16.16 11.90
C ASP A 234 3.36 -17.26 11.91
N SER A 235 4.50 -16.99 11.23
CA SER A 235 5.64 -17.90 11.12
C SER A 235 6.94 -17.13 10.96
N HIS A 236 8.07 -17.84 11.13
CA HIS A 236 9.41 -17.25 11.06
C HIS A 236 9.91 -16.97 9.64
N GLY A 237 9.39 -17.66 8.62
CA GLY A 237 9.93 -17.64 7.27
C GLY A 237 11.15 -18.54 7.10
N TYR A 238 11.88 -18.38 5.98
CA TYR A 238 12.94 -19.27 5.53
C TYR A 238 12.48 -20.73 5.36
N ASP A 239 13.39 -21.68 5.23
CA ASP A 239 13.06 -23.07 4.86
C ASP A 239 12.24 -23.78 5.96
N ASN A 240 12.61 -23.59 7.20
CA ASN A 240 11.91 -24.22 8.31
C ASN A 240 10.54 -23.59 8.59
N ASP A 241 10.41 -22.31 8.42
CA ASP A 241 9.18 -21.52 8.56
C ASP A 241 8.26 -21.94 9.75
N LEU A 242 8.86 -22.12 10.94
CA LEU A 242 8.16 -22.51 12.15
C LEU A 242 7.19 -21.45 12.64
N GLU A 243 6.20 -21.89 13.40
CA GLU A 243 5.15 -21.01 13.93
C GLU A 243 5.72 -19.92 14.85
N ASN A 244 5.14 -18.73 14.74
CA ASN A 244 5.42 -17.58 15.56
C ASN A 244 4.11 -16.86 15.92
N SER A 245 3.98 -16.40 17.15
CA SER A 245 2.75 -15.78 17.66
C SER A 245 2.93 -14.29 17.88
N GLN A 246 2.83 -13.51 16.80
CA GLN A 246 2.88 -12.03 16.87
C GLN A 246 1.47 -11.38 16.79
N TRP A 247 0.39 -12.17 16.87
CA TRP A 247 -0.97 -11.66 16.78
C TRP A 247 -1.35 -10.61 17.86
N PRO A 248 -0.77 -10.57 19.08
CA PRO A 248 -1.06 -9.49 20.02
C PRO A 248 -0.66 -8.13 19.47
N TRP A 249 0.49 -8.03 18.77
CA TRP A 249 0.91 -6.80 18.12
C TRP A 249 -0.03 -6.40 16.96
N ARG A 250 -0.52 -7.35 16.16
CA ARG A 250 -1.56 -7.06 15.15
C ARG A 250 -2.80 -6.44 15.79
N ASN A 251 -3.25 -6.98 16.92
CA ASN A 251 -4.39 -6.43 17.65
C ASN A 251 -4.09 -5.02 18.17
N TRP A 252 -2.90 -4.78 18.72
CA TRP A 252 -2.45 -3.45 19.12
C TRP A 252 -2.56 -2.44 17.96
N VAL A 253 -2.16 -2.82 16.73
CA VAL A 253 -2.29 -1.97 15.54
C VAL A 253 -3.76 -1.66 15.23
N ILE A 254 -4.65 -2.65 15.30
CA ILE A 254 -6.10 -2.48 15.09
C ILE A 254 -6.67 -1.50 16.12
N ASP A 255 -6.34 -1.70 17.39
CA ASP A 255 -6.83 -0.88 18.50
C ASP A 255 -6.31 0.55 18.41
N ALA A 256 -5.03 0.75 18.04
CA ALA A 256 -4.44 2.07 17.82
C ALA A 256 -5.16 2.85 16.72
N PHE A 257 -5.48 2.22 15.58
CA PHE A 257 -6.25 2.87 14.52
C PHE A 257 -7.70 3.14 14.93
N ASN A 258 -8.36 2.23 15.64
CA ASN A 258 -9.72 2.44 16.16
C ASN A 258 -9.77 3.61 17.13
N ALA A 259 -8.79 3.71 18.02
CA ALA A 259 -8.63 4.81 18.97
C ALA A 259 -8.17 6.13 18.30
N ASN A 260 -7.91 6.11 16.99
CA ASN A 260 -7.34 7.26 16.27
C ASN A 260 -6.07 7.79 16.94
N LYS A 261 -5.19 6.87 17.39
CA LYS A 261 -3.89 7.24 17.99
C LYS A 261 -3.16 8.18 17.03
N PRO A 262 -2.67 9.35 17.48
CA PRO A 262 -1.89 10.26 16.63
C PRO A 262 -0.73 9.51 15.95
N PHE A 263 -0.57 9.68 14.63
CA PHE A 263 0.38 8.89 13.85
C PHE A 263 1.84 9.10 14.29
N ASN A 264 2.15 10.27 14.84
CA ASN A 264 3.46 10.51 15.47
C ASN A 264 3.68 9.65 16.74
N GLU A 265 2.71 9.53 17.62
CA GLU A 265 2.76 8.66 18.78
C GLU A 265 2.82 7.19 18.38
N PHE A 266 1.97 6.77 17.44
CA PHE A 266 1.98 5.46 16.84
C PHE A 266 3.35 5.07 16.26
N THR A 267 4.05 6.01 15.62
CA THR A 267 5.41 5.83 15.11
C THR A 267 6.43 5.69 16.22
N ILE A 268 6.38 6.59 17.22
CA ILE A 268 7.33 6.61 18.35
C ILE A 268 7.23 5.29 19.13
N GLU A 269 6.01 4.83 19.44
CA GLU A 269 5.80 3.62 20.21
C GLU A 269 6.30 2.37 19.44
N GLN A 270 6.11 2.30 18.14
CA GLN A 270 6.58 1.15 17.35
C GLN A 270 8.11 1.11 17.18
N LEU A 271 8.76 2.25 17.01
CA LEU A 271 10.20 2.29 16.84
C LEU A 271 10.97 2.23 18.17
N ALA A 272 10.39 2.77 19.24
CA ALA A 272 11.12 3.02 20.48
C ALA A 272 10.22 3.05 21.75
N GLY A 273 9.09 2.33 21.75
CA GLY A 273 8.18 2.30 22.88
C GLY A 273 8.83 1.81 24.19
N ASP A 274 9.76 0.86 24.07
CA ASP A 274 10.57 0.36 25.20
C ASP A 274 11.55 1.38 25.78
N LEU A 275 11.84 2.47 25.06
CA LEU A 275 12.73 3.57 25.50
C LEU A 275 11.96 4.77 26.07
N LEU A 276 10.65 4.71 26.13
CA LEU A 276 9.83 5.77 26.73
C LEU A 276 9.96 5.74 28.25
N PRO A 277 9.95 6.91 28.92
CA PRO A 277 9.92 6.95 30.38
C PRO A 277 8.70 6.20 30.94
N ASN A 278 8.93 5.28 31.86
CA ASN A 278 7.86 4.44 32.44
C ASN A 278 7.00 3.72 31.39
N ALA A 279 7.65 3.15 30.37
CA ALA A 279 6.99 2.47 29.27
C ALA A 279 5.94 1.46 29.75
N THR A 280 4.73 1.57 29.22
CA THR A 280 3.64 0.63 29.50
C THR A 280 3.84 -0.69 28.74
N GLU A 281 3.14 -1.75 29.15
CA GLU A 281 3.14 -3.02 28.42
C GLU A 281 2.75 -2.84 26.96
N ASP A 282 1.74 -2.03 26.66
CA ASP A 282 1.30 -1.74 25.30
C ASP A 282 2.35 -0.97 24.48
N GLN A 283 3.09 -0.06 25.08
CA GLN A 283 4.18 0.66 24.41
C GLN A 283 5.36 -0.25 24.10
N ILE A 284 5.67 -1.19 24.99
CA ILE A 284 6.68 -2.23 24.75
C ILE A 284 6.19 -3.18 23.66
N LEU A 285 4.92 -3.62 23.71
CA LEU A 285 4.29 -4.48 22.69
C LEU A 285 4.35 -3.82 21.30
N ALA A 286 4.14 -2.52 21.19
CA ALA A 286 4.23 -1.78 19.94
C ALA A 286 5.55 -2.01 19.20
N THR A 287 6.66 -2.18 19.93
CA THR A 287 8.00 -2.39 19.35
C THR A 287 8.15 -3.70 18.60
N ALA A 288 7.21 -4.64 18.74
CA ALA A 288 7.17 -5.88 17.97
C ALA A 288 7.08 -5.65 16.45
N PHE A 289 6.73 -4.43 16.00
CA PHE A 289 6.92 -3.99 14.61
C PHE A 289 8.30 -4.37 14.06
N ASN A 290 9.35 -4.06 14.81
CA ASN A 290 10.75 -4.28 14.41
C ASN A 290 11.17 -5.77 14.47
N ARG A 291 10.28 -6.68 14.87
CA ARG A 291 10.57 -8.09 15.10
C ARG A 291 9.80 -9.02 14.17
N ASN A 292 9.11 -8.49 13.15
CA ASN A 292 8.37 -9.26 12.15
C ASN A 292 9.25 -9.74 10.96
N HIS A 293 10.53 -9.38 10.94
CA HIS A 293 11.49 -9.92 9.95
C HIS A 293 11.54 -11.45 10.03
N ARG A 294 12.05 -12.08 8.97
CA ARG A 294 12.28 -13.53 8.97
C ARG A 294 13.38 -13.90 9.98
N ILE A 295 13.27 -15.07 10.58
CA ILE A 295 14.25 -15.59 11.55
C ILE A 295 14.75 -16.96 11.07
N GLN A 296 16.07 -17.15 11.08
CA GLN A 296 16.71 -18.39 10.69
C GLN A 296 16.60 -19.43 11.81
N THR A 297 16.04 -20.59 11.48
CA THR A 297 15.82 -21.68 12.44
C THR A 297 16.41 -23.03 11.98
N GLU A 298 17.22 -23.03 10.90
CA GLU A 298 17.90 -24.21 10.38
C GLU A 298 19.31 -24.39 10.92
N ASP A 299 19.72 -25.65 11.08
CA ASP A 299 21.08 -26.00 11.46
C ASP A 299 22.11 -25.56 10.40
N GLY A 300 23.33 -25.24 10.87
CA GLY A 300 24.44 -24.83 10.00
C GLY A 300 24.47 -23.34 9.68
N ALA A 301 23.52 -22.56 10.16
CA ALA A 301 23.51 -21.11 9.99
C ALA A 301 24.56 -20.43 10.89
N ILE A 302 25.16 -19.36 10.39
CA ILE A 302 26.15 -18.56 11.14
C ILE A 302 25.40 -17.46 11.90
N ASP A 303 25.48 -17.46 13.24
CA ASP A 303 24.72 -16.56 14.11
C ASP A 303 24.91 -15.08 13.76
N GLU A 304 26.15 -14.62 13.60
CA GLU A 304 26.44 -13.21 13.34
C GLU A 304 25.97 -12.76 11.93
N GLU A 305 26.02 -13.64 10.94
CA GLU A 305 25.49 -13.36 9.59
C GLU A 305 24.01 -12.99 9.66
N TRP A 306 23.20 -13.87 10.24
CA TRP A 306 21.76 -13.67 10.31
C TRP A 306 21.37 -12.55 11.24
N ARG A 307 22.09 -12.38 12.34
CA ARG A 307 21.87 -11.23 13.23
C ARG A 307 22.10 -9.90 12.49
N ALA A 308 23.18 -9.81 11.69
CA ALA A 308 23.42 -8.63 10.86
C ALA A 308 22.32 -8.41 9.82
N GLU A 309 21.83 -9.48 9.18
CA GLU A 309 20.71 -9.42 8.23
C GLU A 309 19.44 -8.85 8.89
N TYR A 310 19.11 -9.27 10.12
CA TYR A 310 17.92 -8.75 10.82
C TYR A 310 18.02 -7.26 11.11
N VAL A 311 19.20 -6.78 11.46
CA VAL A 311 19.42 -5.35 11.70
C VAL A 311 19.33 -4.55 10.40
N MET A 312 19.88 -5.08 9.29
CA MET A 312 19.76 -4.46 7.96
C MET A 312 18.31 -4.41 7.50
N ASP A 313 17.55 -5.50 7.65
CA ASP A 313 16.11 -5.55 7.36
C ASP A 313 15.33 -4.47 8.12
N ARG A 314 15.62 -4.23 9.39
CA ARG A 314 15.00 -3.15 10.18
C ARG A 314 15.29 -1.76 9.61
N VAL A 315 16.54 -1.51 9.17
CA VAL A 315 16.91 -0.22 8.55
C VAL A 315 16.18 -0.05 7.22
N GLU A 316 16.14 -1.08 6.38
CA GLU A 316 15.48 -1.05 5.09
C GLU A 316 13.96 -0.89 5.24
N THR A 317 13.35 -1.61 6.18
CA THR A 317 11.92 -1.50 6.51
C THR A 317 11.58 -0.12 7.02
N MET A 318 12.37 0.43 7.95
CA MET A 318 12.18 1.80 8.46
C MET A 318 12.27 2.82 7.31
N GLY A 319 13.29 2.72 6.45
CA GLY A 319 13.45 3.59 5.29
C GLY A 319 12.26 3.50 4.33
N SER A 320 11.81 2.29 4.03
CA SER A 320 10.67 2.07 3.15
C SER A 320 9.36 2.58 3.75
N VAL A 321 9.08 2.27 5.02
CA VAL A 321 7.78 2.56 5.66
C VAL A 321 7.62 4.06 5.97
N TRP A 322 8.62 4.71 6.55
CA TRP A 322 8.50 6.12 6.99
C TRP A 322 9.13 7.13 6.05
N MET A 323 10.23 6.76 5.39
CA MET A 323 10.91 7.69 4.49
C MET A 323 10.50 7.52 3.02
N GLY A 324 9.87 6.39 2.65
CA GLY A 324 9.59 6.08 1.26
C GLY A 324 10.87 6.05 0.42
N LEU A 325 11.94 5.47 0.95
CA LEU A 325 13.24 5.35 0.29
C LEU A 325 13.72 3.89 0.33
N THR A 326 14.38 3.47 -0.73
CA THR A 326 15.01 2.15 -0.85
C THR A 326 16.44 2.19 -0.31
N LEU A 327 16.61 2.13 1.01
CA LEU A 327 17.93 2.25 1.66
C LEU A 327 18.87 1.07 1.40
N GLY A 328 18.36 -0.09 0.97
CA GLY A 328 19.15 -1.32 0.78
C GLY A 328 20.34 -1.18 -0.17
N CYS A 329 20.31 -0.24 -1.14
CA CYS A 329 21.46 0.06 -1.98
C CYS A 329 22.67 0.55 -1.16
N ALA A 330 22.40 1.31 -0.10
CA ALA A 330 23.44 1.89 0.76
C ALA A 330 24.12 0.87 1.69
N ARG A 331 23.62 -0.37 1.74
CA ARG A 331 24.26 -1.49 2.44
C ARG A 331 25.66 -1.81 1.89
N CYS A 332 25.85 -1.73 0.56
CA CYS A 332 27.08 -2.21 -0.11
C CYS A 332 28.00 -1.06 -0.55
N HIS A 333 27.44 0.11 -0.84
CA HIS A 333 28.14 1.31 -1.35
C HIS A 333 27.26 2.54 -1.07
N ASP A 334 27.76 3.76 -1.29
CA ASP A 334 26.91 4.95 -1.19
C ASP A 334 25.68 4.80 -2.10
N HIS A 335 24.52 5.28 -1.65
CA HIS A 335 23.31 5.16 -2.47
C HIS A 335 23.52 5.82 -3.82
N LYS A 336 23.12 5.14 -4.90
CA LYS A 336 23.46 5.53 -6.27
C LYS A 336 22.86 6.87 -6.68
N TYR A 337 21.66 7.18 -6.17
CA TYR A 337 20.85 8.32 -6.57
C TYR A 337 20.50 9.25 -5.42
N ASP A 338 20.18 8.70 -4.26
CA ASP A 338 19.72 9.46 -3.11
C ASP A 338 20.86 9.84 -2.18
N PRO A 339 20.74 10.94 -1.43
CA PRO A 339 21.83 11.46 -0.62
C PRO A 339 22.01 10.70 0.71
N VAL A 340 22.21 9.39 0.62
CA VAL A 340 22.50 8.50 1.75
C VAL A 340 23.79 7.73 1.47
N SER A 341 24.81 7.95 2.29
CA SER A 341 26.07 7.22 2.19
C SER A 341 25.99 5.84 2.84
N GLN A 342 26.88 4.93 2.45
CA GLN A 342 27.06 3.64 3.13
C GLN A 342 27.33 3.83 4.63
N LYS A 343 28.13 4.83 4.99
CA LYS A 343 28.41 5.16 6.39
C LYS A 343 27.14 5.53 7.16
N GLU A 344 26.25 6.34 6.57
CA GLU A 344 24.97 6.71 7.20
C GLU A 344 24.03 5.52 7.33
N PHE A 345 24.04 4.57 6.37
CA PHE A 345 23.31 3.31 6.50
C PHE A 345 23.76 2.54 7.75
N PHE A 346 25.08 2.40 7.96
CA PHE A 346 25.60 1.71 9.14
C PHE A 346 25.51 2.52 10.44
N GLN A 347 25.36 3.82 10.35
CA GLN A 347 24.99 4.67 11.51
C GLN A 347 23.52 4.42 11.93
N LEU A 348 22.60 4.24 10.97
CA LEU A 348 21.22 3.78 11.22
C LEU A 348 21.20 2.33 11.74
N PHE A 349 21.99 1.44 11.15
CA PHE A 349 22.20 0.07 11.63
C PHE A 349 22.57 0.05 13.12
N ALA A 350 23.48 0.94 13.58
CA ALA A 350 23.89 1.03 14.96
C ALA A 350 22.74 1.34 15.94
N LEU A 351 21.65 1.95 15.50
CA LEU A 351 20.44 2.20 16.29
C LEU A 351 19.66 0.91 16.59
N PHE A 352 19.66 -0.05 15.66
CA PHE A 352 18.92 -1.31 15.77
C PHE A 352 19.81 -2.49 16.19
N ASN A 353 21.13 -2.27 16.29
CA ASN A 353 22.14 -3.30 16.58
C ASN A 353 22.27 -3.63 18.07
N ASN A 354 21.57 -2.89 18.96
CA ASN A 354 21.74 -2.99 20.41
C ASN A 354 20.71 -3.91 21.07
N LEU A 355 20.36 -5.02 20.43
CA LEU A 355 19.47 -6.06 20.98
C LEU A 355 20.26 -7.28 21.42
N ASP A 356 19.82 -7.90 22.51
CA ASP A 356 20.28 -9.22 22.93
C ASP A 356 19.52 -10.32 22.16
N GLU A 357 19.78 -10.39 20.87
CA GLU A 357 19.17 -11.36 19.98
C GLU A 357 20.22 -12.26 19.33
N LYS A 358 19.81 -13.47 19.06
CA LYS A 358 20.58 -14.43 18.23
C LYS A 358 20.12 -14.36 16.79
N GLY A 359 21.04 -14.47 15.85
CA GLY A 359 20.75 -14.58 14.43
C GLY A 359 20.21 -15.97 14.08
N PHE A 360 20.63 -16.98 14.83
CA PHE A 360 20.20 -18.36 14.62
C PHE A 360 19.65 -18.97 15.91
N VAL A 361 18.49 -19.62 15.82
CA VAL A 361 17.89 -20.36 16.92
C VAL A 361 17.31 -21.66 16.39
N ASN A 362 18.06 -22.75 16.58
CA ASN A 362 17.71 -24.07 16.03
C ASN A 362 16.29 -24.51 16.45
N ASN A 363 15.49 -24.90 15.44
CA ASN A 363 14.13 -25.44 15.60
C ASN A 363 13.21 -24.60 16.51
N LEU A 364 13.40 -23.26 16.55
CA LEU A 364 12.56 -22.37 17.34
C LEU A 364 11.10 -22.40 16.86
N SER A 365 10.20 -22.81 17.72
CA SER A 365 8.77 -22.56 17.59
C SER A 365 8.33 -21.55 18.65
N GLY A 366 7.57 -20.53 18.26
CA GLY A 366 7.20 -19.42 19.13
C GLY A 366 8.15 -18.23 19.06
N ALA A 367 8.06 -17.34 20.02
CA ALA A 367 8.78 -16.06 20.02
C ALA A 367 10.26 -16.22 20.41
N ALA A 368 11.18 -15.65 19.61
CA ALA A 368 12.60 -15.52 19.93
C ALA A 368 12.83 -14.42 21.00
N GLU A 369 13.98 -14.51 21.70
CA GLU A 369 14.42 -13.43 22.60
C GLU A 369 14.95 -12.19 21.82
N PRO A 370 14.80 -10.98 22.39
CA PRO A 370 14.02 -10.61 23.57
C PRO A 370 12.52 -10.69 23.31
N ARG A 371 11.80 -11.18 24.30
CA ARG A 371 10.35 -11.35 24.25
C ARG A 371 9.67 -10.98 25.57
N MET A 372 8.35 -10.79 25.53
CA MET A 372 7.51 -10.59 26.71
C MET A 372 6.30 -11.51 26.65
N ARG A 373 5.75 -11.85 27.78
CA ARG A 373 4.42 -12.51 27.86
C ARG A 373 3.35 -11.44 27.64
N TYR A 374 2.45 -11.68 26.71
CA TYR A 374 1.29 -10.83 26.51
C TYR A 374 0.37 -10.87 27.73
N ARG A 375 0.06 -9.71 28.31
CA ARG A 375 -0.77 -9.53 29.49
C ARG A 375 -0.34 -10.41 30.67
N GLU A 376 0.92 -10.32 31.05
CA GLU A 376 1.51 -11.11 32.15
C GLU A 376 0.70 -11.01 33.46
N ALA A 377 0.18 -9.83 33.77
CA ALA A 377 -0.62 -9.60 34.98
C ALA A 377 -1.95 -10.39 35.00
N GLU A 378 -2.51 -10.70 33.84
CA GLU A 378 -3.71 -11.55 33.70
C GLU A 378 -3.32 -13.05 33.67
N PHE A 379 -2.19 -13.36 33.03
CA PHE A 379 -1.71 -14.72 32.85
C PHE A 379 -1.25 -15.36 34.17
N ALA A 380 -0.42 -14.68 34.96
CA ALA A 380 0.24 -15.27 36.12
C ALA A 380 -0.75 -15.84 37.18
N PRO A 381 -1.84 -15.13 37.57
CA PRO A 381 -2.81 -15.69 38.51
C PRO A 381 -3.55 -16.90 37.92
N ARG A 382 -3.91 -16.89 36.65
CA ARG A 382 -4.60 -18.03 35.97
C ARG A 382 -3.69 -19.23 35.83
N ALA A 383 -2.41 -19.03 35.53
CA ALA A 383 -1.43 -20.09 35.45
C ALA A 383 -1.25 -20.78 36.80
N LYS A 384 -1.20 -20.02 37.90
CA LYS A 384 -1.12 -20.54 39.26
C LYS A 384 -2.36 -21.34 39.63
N GLU A 385 -3.56 -20.80 39.40
CA GLU A 385 -4.83 -21.49 39.63
C GLU A 385 -4.93 -22.82 38.85
N LEU A 386 -4.46 -22.83 37.60
CA LEU A 386 -4.42 -24.00 36.74
C LEU A 386 -3.50 -25.08 37.31
N GLU A 387 -2.31 -24.70 37.82
CA GLU A 387 -1.36 -25.62 38.43
C GLU A 387 -1.89 -26.26 39.73
N GLU A 388 -2.71 -25.50 40.48
CA GLU A 388 -3.36 -25.98 41.70
C GLU A 388 -4.53 -26.93 41.41
N ARG A 389 -5.32 -26.69 40.35
CA ARG A 389 -6.56 -27.43 40.03
C ARG A 389 -6.35 -28.69 39.20
N HIS A 390 -5.40 -28.69 38.26
CA HIS A 390 -5.21 -29.75 37.27
C HIS A 390 -3.88 -30.48 37.45
N LYS A 391 -3.86 -31.79 37.08
CA LYS A 391 -2.65 -32.61 37.14
C LYS A 391 -2.44 -33.41 35.85
N GLY A 392 -1.21 -33.83 35.59
CA GLY A 392 -0.85 -34.69 34.45
C GLY A 392 -1.24 -34.09 33.09
N LYS A 393 -1.79 -34.90 32.20
CA LYS A 393 -2.15 -34.52 30.82
C LYS A 393 -3.20 -33.42 30.74
N GLU A 394 -4.14 -33.38 31.67
CA GLU A 394 -5.16 -32.35 31.72
C GLU A 394 -4.52 -30.98 31.97
N ARG A 395 -3.61 -30.89 32.94
CA ARG A 395 -2.84 -29.68 33.21
C ARG A 395 -2.06 -29.20 31.95
N GLU A 396 -1.43 -30.14 31.24
CA GLU A 396 -0.67 -29.80 30.00
C GLU A 396 -1.61 -29.23 28.91
N GLN A 397 -2.78 -29.81 28.75
CA GLN A 397 -3.76 -29.35 27.76
C GLN A 397 -4.31 -27.94 28.11
N GLU A 398 -4.71 -27.74 29.37
CA GLU A 398 -5.23 -26.45 29.82
C GLU A 398 -4.10 -25.37 29.81
N ARG A 399 -2.88 -25.77 30.18
CA ARG A 399 -1.72 -24.86 30.07
C ARG A 399 -1.46 -24.45 28.62
N LYS A 400 -1.52 -25.35 27.66
CA LYS A 400 -1.38 -25.04 26.24
C LYS A 400 -2.45 -24.05 25.76
N LYS A 401 -3.71 -24.24 26.17
CA LYS A 401 -4.79 -23.26 25.83
C LYS A 401 -4.53 -21.89 26.44
N LEU A 402 -4.02 -21.85 27.68
CA LEU A 402 -3.69 -20.60 28.34
C LEU A 402 -2.50 -19.90 27.65
N ASP A 403 -1.47 -20.65 27.27
CA ASP A 403 -0.32 -20.12 26.52
C ASP A 403 -0.69 -19.62 25.12
N GLU A 404 -1.67 -20.25 24.45
CA GLU A 404 -2.21 -19.77 23.17
C GLU A 404 -3.00 -18.45 23.32
N GLN A 405 -3.68 -18.27 24.46
CA GLN A 405 -4.41 -17.03 24.79
C GLN A 405 -3.48 -15.90 25.20
N TYR A 406 -2.37 -16.21 25.87
CA TYR A 406 -1.37 -15.28 26.38
C TYR A 406 0.03 -15.67 25.87
N PRO A 407 0.30 -15.57 24.56
CA PRO A 407 1.57 -16.03 24.01
C PRO A 407 2.74 -15.14 24.44
N PHE A 408 3.95 -15.64 24.25
CA PHE A 408 5.12 -14.79 24.18
C PHE A 408 5.14 -14.05 22.85
N VAL A 409 5.55 -12.76 22.89
CA VAL A 409 5.66 -11.86 21.74
C VAL A 409 7.08 -11.32 21.68
N MET A 410 7.70 -11.34 20.51
CA MET A 410 9.01 -10.72 20.30
C MET A 410 8.90 -9.20 20.39
N ILE A 411 9.78 -8.58 21.13
CA ILE A 411 9.83 -7.12 21.37
C ILE A 411 11.23 -6.59 21.17
N MET A 412 11.36 -5.25 21.16
CA MET A 412 12.65 -4.60 21.32
C MET A 412 12.97 -4.46 22.82
N ARG A 413 14.23 -4.74 23.16
CA ARG A 413 14.80 -4.50 24.50
C ARG A 413 16.29 -4.31 24.33
N GLU A 414 16.76 -3.11 24.66
CA GLU A 414 18.19 -2.81 24.50
C GLU A 414 19.06 -3.47 25.57
N MET A 415 20.27 -3.84 25.15
CA MET A 415 21.33 -4.29 26.06
C MET A 415 21.82 -3.14 26.93
N GLY A 416 22.30 -3.44 28.14
CA GLY A 416 22.88 -2.43 29.06
C GLY A 416 24.14 -1.77 28.52
N SER A 417 24.93 -2.46 27.68
CA SER A 417 26.10 -1.89 27.01
C SER A 417 25.88 -1.93 25.47
N ARG A 418 26.13 -0.79 24.82
CA ARG A 418 25.97 -0.73 23.34
C ARG A 418 26.94 -1.65 22.63
N ARG A 419 26.40 -2.44 21.68
CA ARG A 419 27.19 -3.23 20.74
C ARG A 419 27.90 -2.28 19.75
N LYS A 420 29.19 -2.54 19.46
CA LYS A 420 29.92 -1.83 18.43
C LYS A 420 29.30 -2.08 17.06
N ALA A 421 29.32 -1.07 16.20
CA ALA A 421 28.88 -1.16 14.83
C ALA A 421 30.00 -0.71 13.88
N PHE A 422 30.07 -1.33 12.71
CA PHE A 422 31.09 -1.08 11.70
C PHE A 422 30.43 -0.91 10.34
N VAL A 423 31.08 -0.16 9.48
CA VAL A 423 30.77 -0.21 8.04
C VAL A 423 31.18 -1.60 7.53
N LEU A 424 30.24 -2.39 7.07
CA LEU A 424 30.51 -3.72 6.52
C LEU A 424 30.84 -3.59 5.03
N LYS A 425 32.04 -4.01 4.63
CA LYS A 425 32.50 -3.91 3.23
C LYS A 425 31.58 -4.75 2.34
N ARG A 426 30.94 -4.12 1.36
CA ARG A 426 29.92 -4.73 0.50
C ARG A 426 28.77 -5.40 1.26
N GLY A 427 28.47 -4.95 2.47
CA GLY A 427 27.44 -5.52 3.32
C GLY A 427 27.76 -6.89 3.93
N GLN A 428 29.01 -7.36 3.86
CA GLN A 428 29.42 -8.67 4.36
C GLN A 428 29.70 -8.62 5.87
N TYR A 429 29.02 -9.47 6.64
CA TYR A 429 29.10 -9.50 8.12
C TYR A 429 30.52 -9.77 8.65
N ASP A 430 31.34 -10.53 7.91
CA ASP A 430 32.70 -10.94 8.24
C ASP A 430 33.79 -9.97 7.74
N ALA A 431 33.38 -8.88 7.07
CA ALA A 431 34.32 -7.88 6.52
C ALA A 431 34.13 -6.49 7.15
N PRO A 432 34.35 -6.33 8.49
CA PRO A 432 34.22 -5.04 9.15
C PRO A 432 35.26 -4.03 8.66
N GLY A 433 34.82 -2.79 8.50
CA GLY A 433 35.64 -1.65 8.14
C GLY A 433 35.76 -0.64 9.29
N GLU A 434 35.45 0.62 9.01
CA GLU A 434 35.44 1.72 9.98
C GLU A 434 34.39 1.49 11.07
N GLU A 435 34.76 1.68 12.35
CA GLU A 435 33.77 1.71 13.45
C GLU A 435 32.91 2.98 13.34
N VAL A 436 31.60 2.81 13.48
CA VAL A 436 30.63 3.91 13.42
C VAL A 436 29.81 4.00 14.69
N LYS A 437 29.39 5.22 15.03
CA LYS A 437 28.42 5.48 16.11
C LYS A 437 27.05 5.75 15.48
N ALA A 438 25.98 5.47 16.22
CA ALA A 438 24.63 5.81 15.82
C ALA A 438 24.49 7.30 15.47
N ALA A 439 23.93 7.59 14.31
CA ALA A 439 23.64 8.94 13.86
C ALA A 439 22.49 8.89 12.83
N LEU A 440 21.89 10.06 12.54
CA LEU A 440 20.82 10.20 11.55
C LEU A 440 21.36 10.83 10.25
N PRO A 441 20.82 10.48 9.09
CA PRO A 441 21.24 11.04 7.81
C PRO A 441 21.06 12.57 7.78
N HIS A 442 22.12 13.28 7.42
CA HIS A 442 22.16 14.75 7.49
C HIS A 442 21.41 15.46 6.36
N ALA A 443 21.12 14.74 5.26
CA ALA A 443 20.55 15.34 4.04
C ALA A 443 19.08 15.76 4.18
N PHE A 444 18.33 15.20 5.15
CA PHE A 444 16.88 15.37 5.23
C PHE A 444 16.48 16.47 6.22
N SER A 445 16.82 16.34 7.47
CA SER A 445 16.42 17.27 8.54
C SER A 445 17.56 17.38 9.56
N PRO A 446 17.67 18.50 10.30
CA PRO A 446 18.67 18.60 11.36
C PRO A 446 18.54 17.44 12.35
N ALA A 447 19.64 16.78 12.61
CA ALA A 447 19.70 15.68 13.56
C ALA A 447 20.11 16.20 14.96
N PRO A 448 19.62 15.60 16.05
CA PRO A 448 20.13 15.89 17.38
C PRO A 448 21.61 15.51 17.48
N GLY A 449 22.38 16.27 18.24
CA GLY A 449 23.77 15.95 18.54
C GLY A 449 23.91 14.95 19.70
N GLY A 450 25.09 14.37 19.85
CA GLY A 450 25.40 13.48 20.97
C GLY A 450 25.14 11.99 20.70
N ASN A 451 24.78 11.23 21.74
CA ASN A 451 24.47 9.82 21.64
C ASN A 451 23.03 9.61 21.15
N VAL A 452 22.87 9.42 19.84
CA VAL A 452 21.56 9.18 19.20
C VAL A 452 21.02 7.80 19.58
N THR A 453 19.72 7.74 19.89
CA THR A 453 18.98 6.54 20.26
C THR A 453 17.88 6.23 19.23
N ARG A 454 17.21 5.06 19.34
CA ARG A 454 16.01 4.76 18.54
C ARG A 454 14.87 5.75 18.83
N LEU A 455 14.78 6.27 20.06
CA LEU A 455 13.78 7.29 20.41
C LEU A 455 14.06 8.62 19.69
N ASP A 456 15.33 8.98 19.52
CA ASP A 456 15.70 10.17 18.75
C ASP A 456 15.40 9.99 17.26
N LEU A 457 15.65 8.79 16.69
CA LEU A 457 15.24 8.45 15.34
C LEU A 457 13.73 8.58 15.17
N ALA A 458 12.94 7.98 16.06
CA ALA A 458 11.49 8.02 15.99
C ALA A 458 10.94 9.46 16.03
N ARG A 459 11.46 10.29 16.95
CA ARG A 459 11.08 11.69 17.05
C ARG A 459 11.51 12.52 15.85
N TRP A 460 12.70 12.23 15.28
CA TRP A 460 13.19 12.89 14.09
C TRP A 460 12.31 12.59 12.87
N LEU A 461 11.86 11.35 12.69
CA LEU A 461 10.96 10.98 11.60
C LEU A 461 9.62 11.71 11.64
N VAL A 462 9.11 12.01 12.84
CA VAL A 462 7.82 12.69 13.01
C VAL A 462 7.96 14.17 13.39
N ASP A 463 9.17 14.73 13.31
CA ASP A 463 9.36 16.18 13.36
C ASP A 463 8.65 16.83 12.16
N GLY A 464 7.80 17.81 12.39
CA GLY A 464 7.03 18.47 11.33
C GLY A 464 7.88 19.10 10.21
N ARG A 465 9.21 19.25 10.43
CA ARG A 465 10.19 19.70 9.42
C ARG A 465 10.78 18.56 8.61
N HIS A 466 10.55 17.28 9.02
CA HIS A 466 11.06 16.14 8.26
C HIS A 466 10.39 16.08 6.89
N PRO A 467 11.18 16.05 5.78
CA PRO A 467 10.62 16.28 4.46
C PRO A 467 9.77 15.12 3.92
N LEU A 468 9.94 13.91 4.43
CA LEU A 468 9.40 12.70 3.82
C LEU A 468 8.18 12.15 4.55
N THR A 469 8.24 11.92 5.86
CA THR A 469 7.27 11.08 6.58
C THR A 469 5.82 11.48 6.37
N ALA A 470 5.47 12.74 6.53
CA ALA A 470 4.10 13.21 6.33
C ALA A 470 3.65 13.02 4.87
N ARG A 471 4.51 13.34 3.88
CA ARG A 471 4.23 13.12 2.45
C ARG A 471 4.03 11.64 2.13
N VAL A 472 4.85 10.76 2.69
CA VAL A 472 4.76 9.31 2.49
C VAL A 472 3.43 8.77 3.00
N VAL A 473 3.05 9.14 4.22
CA VAL A 473 1.77 8.69 4.81
C VAL A 473 0.59 9.22 4.00
N VAL A 474 0.56 10.51 3.73
CA VAL A 474 -0.50 11.14 2.92
C VAL A 474 -0.60 10.49 1.53
N ASN A 475 0.52 10.28 0.85
CA ASN A 475 0.55 9.67 -0.47
C ASN A 475 -0.01 8.24 -0.47
N ARG A 476 0.31 7.44 0.55
CA ARG A 476 -0.18 6.06 0.67
C ARG A 476 -1.64 5.98 1.09
N LEU A 477 -2.10 6.82 2.00
CA LEU A 477 -3.52 6.92 2.32
C LEU A 477 -4.34 7.37 1.11
N TRP A 478 -3.80 8.32 0.34
CA TRP A 478 -4.37 8.71 -0.95
C TRP A 478 -4.45 7.52 -1.92
N GLU A 479 -3.36 6.77 -2.10
CA GLU A 479 -3.31 5.60 -2.99
C GLU A 479 -4.36 4.55 -2.63
N GLN A 480 -4.58 4.27 -1.34
CA GLN A 480 -5.61 3.33 -0.89
C GLN A 480 -7.03 3.74 -1.32
N LEU A 481 -7.30 5.04 -1.38
CA LEU A 481 -8.62 5.58 -1.75
C LEU A 481 -8.77 5.77 -3.27
N PHE A 482 -7.75 6.31 -3.93
CA PHE A 482 -7.80 6.71 -5.34
C PHE A 482 -7.15 5.72 -6.31
N GLY A 483 -6.52 4.66 -5.82
CA GLY A 483 -5.89 3.60 -6.61
C GLY A 483 -4.46 3.92 -7.07
N ALA A 484 -4.08 5.19 -7.12
CA ALA A 484 -2.70 5.62 -7.40
C ALA A 484 -2.35 6.81 -6.50
N GLY A 485 -1.15 6.83 -5.97
CA GLY A 485 -0.65 7.96 -5.17
C GLY A 485 -0.51 9.24 -6.01
N LEU A 486 -0.46 10.40 -5.35
CA LEU A 486 -0.08 11.65 -5.99
C LEU A 486 1.33 11.50 -6.60
N VAL A 487 2.24 10.82 -5.90
CA VAL A 487 3.46 10.22 -6.43
C VAL A 487 3.15 8.77 -6.78
N LYS A 488 3.29 8.38 -8.06
CA LYS A 488 2.88 7.06 -8.58
C LYS A 488 3.67 5.92 -7.95
N GLY A 489 4.97 6.11 -7.72
CA GLY A 489 5.86 5.16 -7.05
C GLY A 489 5.88 5.36 -5.54
N SER A 490 4.81 4.94 -4.82
CA SER A 490 4.69 5.15 -3.38
C SER A 490 5.72 4.38 -2.53
N GLU A 491 6.45 3.45 -3.14
CA GLU A 491 7.57 2.71 -2.57
C GLU A 491 8.88 3.53 -2.54
N ASN A 492 9.03 4.50 -3.46
CA ASN A 492 10.23 5.33 -3.56
C ASN A 492 9.86 6.75 -3.97
N LEU A 493 10.01 7.71 -3.05
CA LEU A 493 9.86 9.15 -3.28
C LEU A 493 11.20 9.83 -3.59
N GLY A 494 12.31 9.08 -3.64
CA GLY A 494 13.65 9.59 -3.88
C GLY A 494 13.87 10.16 -5.28
N THR A 495 15.11 10.41 -5.60
CA THR A 495 15.57 11.09 -6.82
C THR A 495 15.07 10.47 -8.12
N GLN A 496 14.75 9.18 -8.12
CA GLN A 496 14.22 8.46 -9.28
C GLN A 496 12.69 8.39 -9.34
N SER A 497 12.00 9.02 -8.38
CA SER A 497 10.53 9.03 -8.38
C SER A 497 9.95 9.87 -9.51
N ASP A 498 8.72 9.53 -9.89
CA ASP A 498 7.93 10.41 -10.76
C ASP A 498 7.61 11.74 -10.04
N TRP A 499 7.52 12.82 -10.82
CA TRP A 499 7.01 14.08 -10.32
C TRP A 499 5.56 13.91 -9.83
N PRO A 500 5.19 14.45 -8.65
CA PRO A 500 3.83 14.37 -8.16
C PRO A 500 2.82 14.96 -9.19
N SER A 501 1.68 14.30 -9.35
CA SER A 501 0.62 14.84 -10.23
C SER A 501 0.08 16.19 -9.76
N HIS A 502 0.04 16.38 -8.43
CA HIS A 502 -0.42 17.59 -7.75
C HIS A 502 0.55 17.92 -6.59
N PRO A 503 1.73 18.49 -6.89
CA PRO A 503 2.78 18.71 -5.88
C PRO A 503 2.33 19.68 -4.79
N GLU A 504 1.61 20.73 -5.13
CA GLU A 504 1.10 21.71 -4.16
C GLU A 504 0.07 21.10 -3.21
N LEU A 505 -0.78 20.19 -3.72
CA LEU A 505 -1.75 19.44 -2.90
C LEU A 505 -1.06 18.47 -1.97
N LEU A 506 -0.02 17.76 -2.44
CA LEU A 506 0.75 16.83 -1.62
C LEU A 506 1.38 17.56 -0.43
N ASP A 507 2.02 18.70 -0.67
CA ASP A 507 2.63 19.52 0.36
C ASP A 507 1.59 20.10 1.33
N TRP A 508 0.49 20.61 0.78
CA TRP A 508 -0.59 21.16 1.58
C TRP A 508 -1.20 20.09 2.52
N LEU A 509 -1.48 18.90 2.00
CA LEU A 509 -1.99 17.78 2.79
C LEU A 509 -0.99 17.30 3.85
N ALA A 510 0.30 17.23 3.51
CA ALA A 510 1.34 16.83 4.45
C ALA A 510 1.44 17.81 5.63
N VAL A 511 1.39 19.12 5.36
CA VAL A 511 1.41 20.13 6.42
C VAL A 511 0.09 20.14 7.21
N ASP A 512 -1.07 20.04 6.54
CA ASP A 512 -2.38 19.95 7.21
C ASP A 512 -2.47 18.73 8.13
N PHE A 513 -1.89 17.59 7.73
CA PHE A 513 -1.83 16.38 8.55
C PHE A 513 -0.98 16.58 9.81
N VAL A 514 0.19 17.20 9.71
CA VAL A 514 1.05 17.53 10.85
C VAL A 514 0.35 18.53 11.78
N GLU A 515 -0.18 19.63 11.25
CA GLU A 515 -0.86 20.69 12.01
C GLU A 515 -2.12 20.21 12.72
N SER A 516 -2.79 19.19 12.17
CA SER A 516 -3.95 18.56 12.81
C SER A 516 -3.60 17.60 13.94
N GLY A 517 -2.33 17.49 14.34
CA GLY A 517 -1.87 16.54 15.35
C GLY A 517 -1.74 15.11 14.81
N TRP A 518 -1.44 14.95 13.52
CA TRP A 518 -1.27 13.63 12.89
C TRP A 518 -2.53 12.76 12.94
N ASP A 519 -3.70 13.40 12.82
CA ASP A 519 -5.02 12.78 12.91
C ASP A 519 -5.40 12.06 11.60
N MET A 520 -5.31 10.73 11.62
CA MET A 520 -5.56 9.89 10.46
C MET A 520 -7.04 9.87 10.06
N LYS A 521 -7.97 9.79 11.02
CA LYS A 521 -9.41 9.76 10.72
C LYS A 521 -9.89 11.09 10.14
N ARG A 522 -9.38 12.22 10.64
CA ARG A 522 -9.66 13.55 10.08
C ARG A 522 -9.15 13.67 8.64
N LEU A 523 -7.93 13.23 8.36
CA LEU A 523 -7.39 13.22 7.00
C LEU A 523 -8.26 12.38 6.07
N LEU A 524 -8.58 11.15 6.44
CA LEU A 524 -9.43 10.26 5.65
C LEU A 524 -10.83 10.84 5.43
N LYS A 525 -11.44 11.43 6.46
CA LYS A 525 -12.72 12.16 6.32
C LYS A 525 -12.61 13.26 5.27
N LYS A 526 -11.56 14.09 5.34
CA LYS A 526 -11.33 15.17 4.36
C LYS A 526 -11.21 14.62 2.93
N LEU A 527 -10.52 13.50 2.74
CA LEU A 527 -10.34 12.85 1.43
C LEU A 527 -11.68 12.34 0.88
N VAL A 528 -12.42 11.53 1.65
CA VAL A 528 -13.66 10.90 1.16
C VAL A 528 -14.82 11.89 1.03
N MET A 529 -14.81 13.02 1.76
CA MET A 529 -15.79 14.09 1.63
C MET A 529 -15.59 14.98 0.41
N SER A 530 -14.41 14.92 -0.26
CA SER A 530 -14.12 15.72 -1.45
C SER A 530 -15.03 15.35 -2.63
N ALA A 531 -15.37 16.33 -3.47
CA ALA A 531 -16.07 16.09 -4.73
C ALA A 531 -15.19 15.21 -5.66
N THR A 532 -13.88 15.35 -5.60
CA THR A 532 -12.90 14.54 -6.31
C THR A 532 -13.11 13.05 -6.05
N TYR A 533 -13.29 12.63 -4.79
CA TYR A 533 -13.56 11.24 -4.44
C TYR A 533 -14.95 10.78 -4.84
N ARG A 534 -15.92 11.69 -4.78
CA ARG A 534 -17.34 11.40 -5.02
C ARG A 534 -17.73 11.36 -6.49
N GLN A 535 -16.83 11.64 -7.43
CA GLN A 535 -17.07 11.55 -8.85
C GLN A 535 -17.47 10.15 -9.32
N SER A 536 -18.22 10.07 -10.40
CA SER A 536 -18.48 8.83 -11.15
C SER A 536 -17.16 8.30 -11.73
N PRO A 537 -16.92 6.97 -11.73
CA PRO A 537 -15.75 6.37 -12.33
C PRO A 537 -15.89 6.14 -13.84
N MET A 538 -16.99 6.59 -14.44
CA MET A 538 -17.26 6.37 -15.87
C MET A 538 -16.19 7.02 -16.73
N LEU A 539 -15.69 6.23 -17.70
CA LEU A 539 -14.67 6.62 -18.63
C LEU A 539 -15.35 6.93 -19.99
N ASP A 540 -15.09 8.10 -20.52
CA ASP A 540 -15.44 8.50 -21.88
C ASP A 540 -14.19 8.59 -22.77
N GLU A 541 -14.41 8.70 -24.08
CA GLU A 541 -13.32 8.71 -25.07
C GLU A 541 -12.36 9.89 -24.88
N SER A 542 -12.87 11.06 -24.50
CA SER A 542 -12.03 12.25 -24.23
C SER A 542 -11.10 12.03 -23.04
N ARG A 543 -11.62 11.45 -21.95
CA ARG A 543 -10.81 11.13 -20.76
C ARG A 543 -9.83 9.99 -21.02
N LEU A 544 -10.25 8.99 -21.80
CA LEU A 544 -9.37 7.89 -22.18
C LEU A 544 -8.15 8.38 -22.98
N SER A 545 -8.36 9.31 -23.90
CA SER A 545 -7.29 9.83 -24.74
C SER A 545 -6.35 10.81 -24.00
N LYS A 546 -6.89 11.67 -23.11
CA LYS A 546 -6.12 12.72 -22.42
C LYS A 546 -5.49 12.25 -21.10
N ASP A 547 -6.18 11.41 -20.34
CA ASP A 547 -5.75 10.97 -19.01
C ASP A 547 -6.20 9.51 -18.72
N PRO A 548 -5.63 8.53 -19.45
CA PRO A 548 -6.01 7.11 -19.29
C PRO A 548 -5.81 6.62 -17.84
N ASP A 549 -4.74 7.02 -17.18
CA ASP A 549 -4.37 6.64 -15.81
C ASP A 549 -5.08 7.46 -14.71
N ASN A 550 -5.99 8.39 -15.07
CA ASN A 550 -6.66 9.29 -14.14
C ASN A 550 -5.71 10.09 -13.24
N ARG A 551 -4.57 10.53 -13.78
CA ARG A 551 -3.58 11.32 -13.03
C ARG A 551 -4.06 12.75 -12.73
N LEU A 552 -4.99 13.25 -13.54
CA LEU A 552 -5.61 14.57 -13.35
C LEU A 552 -6.88 14.49 -12.46
N LEU A 553 -7.29 13.28 -12.06
CA LEU A 553 -8.42 13.04 -11.16
C LEU A 553 -9.77 13.58 -11.72
N SER A 554 -9.92 13.55 -13.05
CA SER A 554 -11.13 14.03 -13.72
C SER A 554 -12.33 13.08 -13.63
N ARG A 555 -12.14 11.92 -13.02
CA ARG A 555 -13.18 10.91 -12.71
C ARG A 555 -12.92 10.29 -11.33
N GLY A 556 -13.93 9.66 -10.78
CA GLY A 556 -13.84 8.93 -9.52
C GLY A 556 -12.91 7.73 -9.60
N PRO A 557 -12.41 7.24 -8.46
CA PRO A 557 -11.56 6.06 -8.43
C PRO A 557 -12.33 4.81 -8.86
N ARG A 558 -11.63 3.93 -9.58
CA ARG A 558 -12.04 2.56 -9.87
C ARG A 558 -10.82 1.67 -9.75
N GLY A 559 -10.93 0.62 -8.97
CA GLY A 559 -9.84 -0.32 -8.78
C GLY A 559 -10.35 -1.63 -8.19
N ARG A 560 -9.60 -2.70 -8.41
CA ARG A 560 -9.91 -4.00 -7.83
C ARG A 560 -9.80 -3.95 -6.31
N LEU A 561 -10.72 -4.62 -5.62
CA LEU A 561 -10.67 -4.82 -4.17
C LEU A 561 -9.44 -5.65 -3.79
N ALA A 562 -8.90 -5.40 -2.60
CA ALA A 562 -7.84 -6.23 -2.04
C ALA A 562 -8.35 -7.67 -1.80
N ALA A 563 -7.43 -8.64 -1.80
CA ALA A 563 -7.74 -10.06 -1.63
C ALA A 563 -8.64 -10.34 -0.42
N GLU A 564 -8.30 -9.72 0.70
CA GLU A 564 -9.06 -9.83 1.94
C GLU A 564 -10.50 -9.34 1.78
N MET A 565 -10.71 -8.21 1.08
CA MET A 565 -12.04 -7.64 0.86
C MET A 565 -12.89 -8.52 -0.06
N VAL A 566 -12.29 -9.14 -1.08
CA VAL A 566 -13.00 -10.05 -2.01
C VAL A 566 -13.56 -11.24 -1.24
N ARG A 567 -12.75 -11.87 -0.38
CA ARG A 567 -13.21 -12.99 0.45
C ARG A 567 -14.21 -12.53 1.51
N ASP A 568 -13.90 -11.45 2.24
CA ASP A 568 -14.74 -10.95 3.33
C ASP A 568 -16.12 -10.53 2.83
N GLN A 569 -16.20 -9.91 1.64
CA GLN A 569 -17.47 -9.59 0.99
C GLN A 569 -18.30 -10.83 0.69
N ALA A 570 -17.69 -11.89 0.14
CA ALA A 570 -18.40 -13.14 -0.15
C ALA A 570 -18.99 -13.77 1.13
N LEU A 571 -18.21 -13.79 2.21
CA LEU A 571 -18.67 -14.26 3.52
C LEU A 571 -19.79 -13.35 4.08
N PHE A 572 -19.64 -12.03 3.94
CA PHE A 572 -20.62 -11.07 4.47
C PHE A 572 -21.96 -11.15 3.75
N VAL A 573 -21.94 -11.12 2.42
CA VAL A 573 -23.15 -11.20 1.60
C VAL A 573 -23.85 -12.55 1.77
N SER A 574 -23.11 -13.63 1.94
CA SER A 574 -23.67 -14.97 2.18
C SER A 574 -24.25 -15.17 3.58
N GLY A 575 -23.91 -14.30 4.54
CA GLY A 575 -24.29 -14.46 5.94
C GLY A 575 -23.43 -15.46 6.73
N LEU A 576 -22.33 -15.92 6.16
CA LEU A 576 -21.34 -16.76 6.85
C LEU A 576 -20.41 -15.93 7.75
N PHE A 577 -20.26 -14.65 7.48
CA PHE A 577 -19.28 -13.79 8.15
C PHE A 577 -19.46 -13.79 9.68
N VAL A 578 -18.39 -14.14 10.40
CA VAL A 578 -18.33 -14.10 11.85
C VAL A 578 -17.57 -12.84 12.30
N GLU A 579 -18.31 -11.92 12.91
CA GLU A 579 -17.80 -10.67 13.43
C GLU A 579 -17.19 -10.88 14.82
N LYS A 580 -15.89 -11.13 14.86
CA LYS A 580 -15.12 -11.29 16.10
C LYS A 580 -13.80 -10.54 15.96
N LEU A 581 -13.64 -9.47 16.73
CA LEU A 581 -12.43 -8.65 16.71
C LEU A 581 -11.29 -9.35 17.47
N GLY A 582 -10.07 -9.25 16.92
CA GLY A 582 -8.84 -9.66 17.58
C GLY A 582 -8.69 -11.19 17.79
N GLY A 583 -7.72 -11.55 18.60
CA GLY A 583 -7.38 -12.94 18.94
C GLY A 583 -6.47 -13.62 17.91
N PRO A 584 -6.12 -14.90 18.11
CA PRO A 584 -5.18 -15.64 17.27
C PRO A 584 -5.68 -15.82 15.83
N SER A 585 -4.75 -16.10 14.92
CA SER A 585 -5.03 -16.42 13.52
C SER A 585 -5.48 -17.88 13.35
N TRP A 586 -6.28 -18.14 12.30
CA TRP A 586 -6.91 -19.43 12.05
C TRP A 586 -6.57 -20.00 10.68
N TRP A 587 -6.53 -21.33 10.56
CA TRP A 587 -6.30 -22.06 9.33
C TRP A 587 -7.57 -22.10 8.47
N VAL A 588 -7.57 -21.36 7.36
CA VAL A 588 -8.65 -21.34 6.36
C VAL A 588 -8.51 -22.49 5.35
N TYR A 589 -9.47 -22.64 4.43
CA TYR A 589 -9.39 -23.60 3.34
C TYR A 589 -8.09 -23.43 2.55
N GLN A 590 -7.47 -24.58 2.22
CA GLN A 590 -6.30 -24.65 1.34
C GLN A 590 -6.43 -25.88 0.43
N PRO A 591 -5.85 -25.86 -0.77
CA PRO A 591 -5.88 -27.00 -1.67
C PRO A 591 -5.19 -28.24 -1.08
N ASP A 592 -5.78 -29.41 -1.34
CA ASP A 592 -5.17 -30.68 -0.96
C ASP A 592 -3.79 -30.85 -1.60
N GLY A 593 -2.84 -31.38 -0.84
CA GLY A 593 -1.49 -31.67 -1.33
C GLY A 593 -0.50 -30.50 -1.25
N LEU A 594 -0.97 -29.25 -1.10
CA LEU A 594 -0.07 -28.08 -0.97
C LEU A 594 1.01 -28.27 0.09
N TRP A 595 0.62 -28.80 1.25
CA TRP A 595 1.53 -29.01 2.39
C TRP A 595 2.50 -30.20 2.22
N LYS A 596 2.32 -31.05 1.21
CA LYS A 596 3.26 -32.12 0.89
C LYS A 596 4.54 -31.59 0.23
N GLU A 597 4.44 -30.44 -0.44
CA GLU A 597 5.55 -29.76 -1.07
C GLU A 597 6.40 -28.96 -0.05
N VAL A 598 5.89 -28.73 1.15
CA VAL A 598 6.58 -27.98 2.21
C VAL A 598 7.29 -28.95 3.13
N GLN A 599 8.61 -28.85 3.19
CA GLN A 599 9.46 -29.79 3.91
C GLN A 599 9.09 -30.00 5.38
N LYS A 600 9.13 -31.30 5.80
CA LYS A 600 9.29 -31.82 7.17
C LYS A 600 8.25 -31.45 8.26
N ARG A 601 7.02 -31.04 7.93
CA ARG A 601 6.12 -30.59 9.00
C ARG A 601 4.72 -31.17 8.86
N GLY A 602 4.19 -31.59 9.97
CA GLY A 602 2.98 -32.33 10.13
C GLY A 602 1.82 -31.95 9.20
N PRO A 603 0.78 -32.75 9.09
CA PRO A 603 -0.30 -32.49 8.17
C PRO A 603 -0.94 -31.13 8.46
N PHE A 604 -1.32 -30.43 7.40
CA PHE A 604 -2.19 -29.26 7.51
C PHE A 604 -3.50 -29.68 8.20
N VAL A 605 -3.87 -28.99 9.28
CA VAL A 605 -5.13 -29.19 9.96
C VAL A 605 -5.96 -27.93 9.84
N GLN A 606 -6.95 -27.97 8.94
CA GLN A 606 -7.89 -26.88 8.75
C GLN A 606 -8.77 -26.70 9.99
N ASP A 607 -8.99 -25.45 10.39
CA ASP A 607 -9.99 -25.11 11.40
C ASP A 607 -11.42 -25.33 10.86
N ARG A 608 -12.42 -25.40 11.76
CA ARG A 608 -13.80 -25.69 11.40
C ARG A 608 -14.78 -24.71 12.06
N GLY A 609 -16.01 -24.68 11.54
CA GLY A 609 -17.09 -23.86 12.06
C GLY A 609 -16.79 -22.37 11.94
N GLU A 610 -17.18 -21.59 12.95
CA GLU A 610 -17.07 -20.13 12.96
C GLU A 610 -15.68 -19.59 12.65
N LYS A 611 -14.63 -20.31 13.00
CA LYS A 611 -13.24 -19.92 12.73
C LYS A 611 -12.95 -19.73 11.25
N LEU A 612 -13.55 -20.56 10.38
CA LEU A 612 -13.39 -20.46 8.92
C LEU A 612 -13.97 -19.19 8.33
N TYR A 613 -14.95 -18.60 9.01
CA TYR A 613 -15.74 -17.48 8.48
C TYR A 613 -15.38 -16.14 9.11
N ARG A 614 -14.34 -16.10 9.89
CA ARG A 614 -13.79 -14.83 10.39
C ARG A 614 -13.17 -14.01 9.26
N ARG A 615 -12.99 -12.73 9.52
CA ARG A 615 -12.37 -11.80 8.61
C ARG A 615 -11.00 -12.29 8.13
N SER A 616 -10.68 -12.08 6.85
CA SER A 616 -9.46 -12.55 6.21
C SER A 616 -8.17 -12.05 6.87
N LEU A 617 -8.23 -10.89 7.54
CA LEU A 617 -7.15 -10.37 8.38
C LEU A 617 -6.67 -11.36 9.45
N TYR A 618 -7.56 -12.27 9.90
CA TYR A 618 -7.27 -13.30 10.91
C TYR A 618 -6.94 -14.65 10.29
N SER A 619 -6.85 -14.76 8.98
CA SER A 619 -6.31 -15.95 8.34
C SER A 619 -4.84 -16.10 8.68
N ARG A 620 -4.42 -17.32 9.02
CA ARG A 620 -3.02 -17.58 9.35
C ARG A 620 -2.14 -17.41 8.13
N ILE A 621 -1.17 -16.54 8.22
CA ILE A 621 -0.18 -16.25 7.18
C ILE A 621 1.12 -16.96 7.54
N ARG A 622 1.38 -18.07 6.84
CA ARG A 622 2.68 -18.69 6.82
C ARG A 622 3.47 -18.09 5.67
N LYS A 623 4.65 -17.51 5.96
CA LYS A 623 5.37 -16.66 4.99
C LYS A 623 5.76 -17.44 3.73
N THR A 624 6.21 -18.68 3.86
CA THR A 624 6.57 -19.54 2.70
C THR A 624 5.36 -20.15 1.99
N VAL A 625 4.20 -20.24 2.66
CA VAL A 625 2.96 -20.85 2.13
C VAL A 625 1.75 -20.01 2.52
N ALA A 626 1.71 -18.78 2.08
CA ALA A 626 0.53 -17.92 2.24
C ALA A 626 -0.69 -18.50 1.50
N PRO A 627 -1.95 -18.22 1.95
CA PRO A 627 -3.15 -18.79 1.33
C PRO A 627 -3.21 -18.53 -0.18
N PRO A 628 -3.21 -19.57 -1.04
CA PRO A 628 -3.13 -19.40 -2.50
C PRO A 628 -4.26 -18.57 -3.09
N SER A 629 -5.47 -18.71 -2.57
CA SER A 629 -6.63 -17.90 -3.02
C SER A 629 -6.43 -16.39 -2.78
N MET A 630 -5.68 -16.00 -1.74
CA MET A 630 -5.36 -14.60 -1.48
C MET A 630 -4.18 -14.12 -2.33
N LEU A 631 -3.16 -14.98 -2.56
CA LEU A 631 -2.03 -14.67 -3.46
C LEU A 631 -2.52 -14.40 -4.88
N LEU A 632 -3.54 -15.14 -5.36
CA LEU A 632 -4.16 -14.91 -6.68
C LEU A 632 -4.75 -13.50 -6.83
N PHE A 633 -5.14 -12.88 -5.73
CA PHE A 633 -5.63 -11.49 -5.69
C PHE A 633 -4.57 -10.51 -5.18
N ASP A 634 -3.29 -10.82 -5.40
CA ASP A 634 -2.12 -9.99 -5.13
C ASP A 634 -1.92 -9.61 -3.63
N MET A 635 -2.35 -10.48 -2.70
CA MET A 635 -1.88 -10.38 -1.32
C MET A 635 -0.37 -10.70 -1.29
N PRO A 636 0.49 -9.90 -0.66
CA PRO A 636 1.91 -10.23 -0.53
C PRO A 636 2.13 -11.44 0.39
N SER A 637 3.18 -12.21 0.15
CA SER A 637 3.60 -13.30 1.06
C SER A 637 4.01 -12.81 2.44
N ARG A 638 4.36 -11.52 2.54
CA ARG A 638 4.91 -10.89 3.75
C ARG A 638 6.24 -11.44 4.20
N GLU A 639 7.02 -12.00 3.29
CA GLU A 639 8.43 -12.31 3.54
C GLU A 639 9.29 -11.05 3.62
N MET A 640 8.90 -10.02 2.90
CA MET A 640 9.58 -8.72 2.84
C MET A 640 8.59 -7.58 3.03
N CYS A 641 9.11 -6.40 3.44
CA CYS A 641 8.35 -5.17 3.53
C CYS A 641 7.67 -4.85 2.19
N THR A 642 6.35 -4.74 2.21
CA THR A 642 5.55 -4.41 1.03
C THR A 642 4.67 -3.19 1.32
N VAL A 643 5.07 -2.04 0.81
CA VAL A 643 4.34 -0.77 1.02
C VAL A 643 3.34 -0.46 -0.08
N LYS A 644 3.43 -1.18 -1.21
CA LYS A 644 2.53 -1.09 -2.35
C LYS A 644 2.28 -2.47 -2.92
N ARG A 645 1.02 -2.84 -3.06
CA ARG A 645 0.61 -4.08 -3.72
C ARG A 645 0.53 -3.88 -5.23
N THR A 646 0.91 -4.90 -5.99
CA THR A 646 0.58 -4.99 -7.40
C THR A 646 -0.93 -5.18 -7.57
N GLN A 647 -1.44 -4.88 -8.77
CA GLN A 647 -2.82 -5.19 -9.15
C GLN A 647 -2.80 -5.87 -10.51
N THR A 648 -3.01 -7.17 -10.51
CA THR A 648 -3.12 -7.98 -11.72
C THR A 648 -4.59 -8.27 -12.04
N ASN A 649 -4.87 -8.55 -13.30
CA ASN A 649 -6.17 -9.05 -13.72
C ASN A 649 -5.94 -10.31 -14.57
N THR A 650 -6.24 -11.47 -13.99
CA THR A 650 -5.95 -12.76 -14.61
C THR A 650 -7.19 -13.64 -14.68
N PRO A 651 -7.31 -14.52 -15.69
CA PRO A 651 -8.39 -15.51 -15.77
C PRO A 651 -8.45 -16.43 -14.54
N LEU A 652 -7.33 -16.67 -13.89
CA LEU A 652 -7.26 -17.50 -12.67
C LEU A 652 -8.06 -16.91 -11.52
N GLN A 653 -8.15 -15.59 -11.43
CA GLN A 653 -8.96 -14.92 -10.40
C GLN A 653 -10.46 -15.24 -10.58
N ALA A 654 -10.99 -15.15 -11.82
CA ALA A 654 -12.36 -15.53 -12.11
C ALA A 654 -12.58 -17.03 -11.86
N LEU A 655 -11.63 -17.87 -12.25
CA LEU A 655 -11.69 -19.31 -12.01
C LEU A 655 -11.73 -19.63 -10.50
N ALA A 656 -10.94 -18.93 -9.68
CA ALA A 656 -10.95 -19.10 -8.22
C ALA A 656 -12.32 -18.71 -7.63
N LEU A 657 -12.90 -17.57 -8.02
CA LEU A 657 -14.23 -17.15 -7.56
C LEU A 657 -15.33 -18.15 -7.92
N MET A 658 -15.15 -18.88 -9.00
CA MET A 658 -16.13 -19.89 -9.46
C MET A 658 -15.96 -21.25 -8.79
N ASN A 659 -14.77 -21.65 -8.36
CA ASN A 659 -14.46 -23.03 -8.01
C ASN A 659 -13.81 -23.24 -6.65
N GLU A 660 -13.19 -22.21 -6.04
CA GLU A 660 -12.55 -22.36 -4.74
C GLU A 660 -13.62 -22.54 -3.66
N VAL A 661 -13.36 -23.43 -2.70
CA VAL A 661 -14.34 -23.90 -1.71
C VAL A 661 -15.03 -22.76 -0.97
N THR A 662 -14.29 -21.74 -0.53
CA THR A 662 -14.86 -20.60 0.21
C THR A 662 -15.96 -19.89 -0.61
N TYR A 663 -15.72 -19.66 -1.91
CA TYR A 663 -16.67 -18.93 -2.75
C TYR A 663 -17.87 -19.79 -3.15
N VAL A 664 -17.66 -21.09 -3.39
CA VAL A 664 -18.75 -22.04 -3.67
C VAL A 664 -19.64 -22.18 -2.44
N GLU A 665 -19.05 -22.30 -1.25
CA GLU A 665 -19.79 -22.35 0.00
C GLU A 665 -20.53 -21.05 0.30
N ALA A 666 -19.88 -19.89 0.08
CA ALA A 666 -20.53 -18.59 0.21
C ALA A 666 -21.72 -18.47 -0.77
N ALA A 667 -21.59 -18.93 -2.02
CA ALA A 667 -22.69 -18.95 -2.98
C ALA A 667 -23.86 -19.84 -2.52
N LYS A 668 -23.56 -21.02 -1.94
CA LYS A 668 -24.58 -21.91 -1.33
C LYS A 668 -25.37 -21.20 -0.23
N LYS A 669 -24.67 -20.58 0.72
CA LYS A 669 -25.33 -19.90 1.84
C LYS A 669 -26.02 -18.61 1.41
N PHE A 670 -25.52 -17.94 0.38
CA PHE A 670 -26.20 -16.80 -0.20
C PHE A 670 -27.50 -17.22 -0.89
N ALA A 671 -27.50 -18.33 -1.62
CA ALA A 671 -28.72 -18.92 -2.22
C ALA A 671 -29.75 -19.30 -1.15
N GLU A 672 -29.35 -19.86 0.00
CA GLU A 672 -30.26 -20.11 1.12
C GLU A 672 -30.89 -18.81 1.66
N ARG A 673 -30.15 -17.72 1.70
CA ARG A 673 -30.72 -16.42 2.07
C ARG A 673 -31.73 -15.93 1.05
N MET A 674 -31.39 -16.05 -0.26
CA MET A 674 -32.33 -15.71 -1.34
C MET A 674 -33.64 -16.51 -1.26
N LEU A 675 -33.58 -17.81 -0.92
CA LEU A 675 -34.77 -18.62 -0.71
C LEU A 675 -35.61 -18.15 0.47
N LYS A 676 -34.99 -17.71 1.56
CA LYS A 676 -35.70 -17.23 2.77
C LYS A 676 -36.45 -15.92 2.58
N GLU A 677 -36.05 -15.09 1.62
CA GLU A 677 -36.75 -13.84 1.31
C GLU A 677 -38.16 -14.07 0.71
N GLY A 678 -38.44 -15.29 0.27
CA GLY A 678 -39.76 -15.65 -0.26
C GLY A 678 -40.02 -15.11 -1.66
N GLY A 679 -41.29 -15.24 -2.10
CA GLY A 679 -41.71 -14.75 -3.41
C GLY A 679 -41.28 -15.63 -4.60
N SER A 680 -41.38 -15.07 -5.81
CA SER A 680 -40.97 -15.71 -7.05
C SER A 680 -39.46 -15.79 -7.21
N ALA A 681 -38.98 -16.67 -8.10
CA ALA A 681 -37.55 -16.73 -8.45
C ALA A 681 -37.00 -15.38 -8.90
N ARG A 682 -37.82 -14.59 -9.61
CA ARG A 682 -37.45 -13.23 -10.07
C ARG A 682 -37.19 -12.29 -8.88
N GLU A 683 -38.05 -12.31 -7.89
CA GLU A 683 -37.92 -11.44 -6.69
C GLU A 683 -36.69 -11.84 -5.86
N ARG A 684 -36.48 -13.13 -5.65
CA ARG A 684 -35.30 -13.66 -4.94
C ARG A 684 -33.97 -13.30 -5.60
N ILE A 685 -33.91 -13.40 -6.94
CA ILE A 685 -32.73 -13.03 -7.72
C ILE A 685 -32.52 -11.51 -7.70
N ALA A 686 -33.59 -10.70 -7.80
CA ALA A 686 -33.49 -9.25 -7.69
C ALA A 686 -32.99 -8.80 -6.31
N TRP A 687 -33.47 -9.44 -5.24
CA TRP A 687 -33.00 -9.19 -3.88
C TRP A 687 -31.51 -9.58 -3.74
N GLY A 688 -31.13 -10.77 -4.23
CA GLY A 688 -29.72 -11.22 -4.20
C GLY A 688 -28.81 -10.26 -4.97
N PHE A 689 -29.22 -9.81 -6.14
CA PHE A 689 -28.46 -8.83 -6.92
C PHE A 689 -28.26 -7.53 -6.12
N ARG A 690 -29.31 -7.02 -5.48
CA ARG A 690 -29.25 -5.79 -4.67
C ARG A 690 -28.37 -5.96 -3.43
N CYS A 691 -28.41 -7.12 -2.75
CA CYS A 691 -27.50 -7.45 -1.66
C CYS A 691 -26.03 -7.41 -2.08
N ALA A 692 -25.74 -7.96 -3.26
CA ALA A 692 -24.39 -8.05 -3.79
C ALA A 692 -23.86 -6.68 -4.26
N THR A 693 -24.65 -5.90 -5.00
CA THR A 693 -24.22 -4.68 -5.70
C THR A 693 -24.61 -3.37 -5.03
N SER A 694 -25.55 -3.40 -4.05
CA SER A 694 -26.19 -2.25 -3.40
C SER A 694 -27.17 -1.47 -4.31
N ARG A 695 -27.32 -1.83 -5.57
CA ARG A 695 -28.28 -1.22 -6.53
C ARG A 695 -29.32 -2.23 -7.02
N ALA A 696 -30.38 -1.74 -7.60
CA ALA A 696 -31.33 -2.59 -8.29
C ALA A 696 -30.74 -3.15 -9.61
N ALA A 697 -31.12 -4.37 -9.96
CA ALA A 697 -30.81 -4.94 -11.27
C ALA A 697 -31.65 -4.24 -12.35
N THR A 698 -31.08 -4.06 -13.55
CA THR A 698 -31.85 -3.65 -14.73
C THR A 698 -32.76 -4.79 -15.20
N ALA A 699 -33.71 -4.47 -16.08
CA ALA A 699 -34.60 -5.49 -16.64
C ALA A 699 -33.82 -6.57 -17.42
N GLU A 700 -32.78 -6.16 -18.13
CA GLU A 700 -31.92 -7.01 -18.93
C GLU A 700 -31.03 -7.91 -18.06
N GLU A 701 -30.40 -7.36 -17.03
CA GLU A 701 -29.60 -8.13 -16.06
C GLU A 701 -30.44 -9.21 -15.39
N LEU A 702 -31.66 -8.83 -14.95
CA LEU A 702 -32.56 -9.75 -14.30
C LEU A 702 -33.07 -10.84 -15.24
N ALA A 703 -33.35 -10.52 -16.51
CA ALA A 703 -33.76 -11.48 -17.52
C ALA A 703 -32.66 -12.53 -17.78
N VAL A 704 -31.40 -12.10 -17.88
CA VAL A 704 -30.25 -13.01 -18.09
C VAL A 704 -30.05 -13.94 -16.88
N LEU A 705 -30.15 -13.42 -15.67
CA LEU A 705 -29.99 -14.20 -14.43
C LEU A 705 -31.13 -15.20 -14.26
N LEU A 706 -32.38 -14.80 -14.57
CA LEU A 706 -33.55 -15.67 -14.47
C LEU A 706 -33.47 -16.80 -15.47
N ALA A 707 -33.16 -16.52 -16.76
CA ALA A 707 -32.95 -17.54 -17.76
C ALA A 707 -31.81 -18.51 -17.40
N GLY A 708 -30.74 -17.99 -16.75
CA GLY A 708 -29.68 -18.80 -16.20
C GLY A 708 -30.15 -19.74 -15.09
N PHE A 709 -30.98 -19.24 -14.18
CA PHE A 709 -31.60 -20.02 -13.09
C PHE A 709 -32.49 -21.15 -13.70
N GLU A 710 -33.38 -20.84 -14.62
CA GLU A 710 -34.31 -21.80 -15.22
C GLU A 710 -33.57 -22.95 -15.90
N ARG A 711 -32.54 -22.65 -16.70
CA ARG A 711 -31.68 -23.68 -17.34
C ARG A 711 -31.00 -24.58 -16.33
N ARG A 712 -30.50 -24.04 -15.20
CA ARG A 712 -29.86 -24.83 -14.14
C ARG A 712 -30.84 -25.65 -13.35
N LEU A 713 -32.03 -25.10 -13.08
CA LEU A 713 -33.12 -25.81 -12.42
C LEU A 713 -33.54 -27.04 -13.21
N ALA A 714 -33.75 -26.89 -14.54
CA ALA A 714 -34.09 -28.01 -15.44
C ALA A 714 -32.97 -29.08 -15.38
N ARG A 715 -31.70 -28.69 -15.51
CA ARG A 715 -30.56 -29.61 -15.46
C ARG A 715 -30.48 -30.37 -14.12
N TYR A 716 -30.65 -29.70 -12.97
CA TYR A 716 -30.58 -30.39 -11.67
C TYR A 716 -31.82 -31.23 -11.35
N ARG A 717 -32.95 -31.01 -12.01
CA ARG A 717 -34.09 -31.94 -12.00
C ARG A 717 -33.74 -33.26 -12.68
N GLU A 718 -32.94 -33.22 -13.75
CA GLU A 718 -32.45 -34.41 -14.47
C GLU A 718 -31.26 -35.06 -13.72
N ASP A 719 -30.45 -34.29 -13.01
CA ASP A 719 -29.29 -34.75 -12.24
C ASP A 719 -29.33 -34.28 -10.76
N PRO A 720 -30.20 -34.86 -9.93
CA PRO A 720 -30.26 -34.52 -8.49
C PRO A 720 -28.96 -34.84 -7.72
N LYS A 721 -28.18 -35.84 -8.16
CA LYS A 721 -26.90 -36.18 -7.57
C LYS A 721 -25.85 -35.09 -7.81
N GLY A 722 -25.87 -34.49 -8.98
CA GLY A 722 -25.03 -33.30 -9.27
C GLY A 722 -25.36 -32.11 -8.38
N ALA A 723 -26.68 -31.90 -8.10
CA ALA A 723 -27.11 -30.89 -7.14
C ALA A 723 -26.55 -31.16 -5.74
N GLU A 724 -26.69 -32.40 -5.23
CA GLU A 724 -26.16 -32.79 -3.91
C GLU A 724 -24.64 -32.64 -3.85
N LYS A 725 -23.91 -33.00 -4.92
CA LYS A 725 -22.46 -32.86 -4.98
C LYS A 725 -22.05 -31.38 -4.90
N LEU A 726 -22.72 -30.47 -5.60
CA LEU A 726 -22.45 -29.03 -5.50
C LEU A 726 -22.66 -28.54 -4.07
N LEU A 727 -23.77 -28.91 -3.45
CA LEU A 727 -24.15 -28.47 -2.12
C LEU A 727 -23.31 -29.07 -0.99
N SER A 728 -22.55 -30.13 -1.24
CA SER A 728 -21.67 -30.78 -0.26
C SER A 728 -20.35 -30.04 0.00
N HIS A 729 -20.01 -29.04 -0.83
CA HIS A 729 -18.77 -28.27 -0.65
C HIS A 729 -18.84 -27.34 0.56
N GLY A 730 -17.72 -27.24 1.27
CA GLY A 730 -17.55 -26.43 2.49
C GLY A 730 -18.02 -27.11 3.77
N ASP A 731 -17.77 -26.44 4.90
CA ASP A 731 -18.05 -26.96 6.25
C ASP A 731 -19.51 -26.73 6.69
N SER A 732 -20.16 -25.72 6.10
CA SER A 732 -21.56 -25.38 6.42
C SER A 732 -22.55 -26.38 5.84
N LYS A 733 -23.50 -26.80 6.67
CA LYS A 733 -24.57 -27.72 6.26
C LYS A 733 -25.68 -26.98 5.51
N VAL A 734 -26.35 -27.68 4.63
CA VAL A 734 -27.59 -27.23 4.00
C VAL A 734 -28.70 -27.15 5.07
N ALA A 735 -29.54 -26.12 4.99
CA ALA A 735 -30.66 -25.98 5.91
C ALA A 735 -31.66 -27.14 5.77
N ASP A 736 -32.18 -27.63 6.89
CA ASP A 736 -33.15 -28.71 6.90
C ASP A 736 -34.43 -28.35 6.14
N GLY A 737 -34.93 -29.28 5.33
CA GLY A 737 -36.15 -29.09 4.52
C GLY A 737 -35.98 -28.27 3.25
N ALA A 738 -34.78 -27.84 2.91
CA ALA A 738 -34.54 -27.10 1.65
C ALA A 738 -34.69 -28.04 0.43
N ASP A 739 -35.37 -27.53 -0.62
CA ASP A 739 -35.33 -28.18 -1.94
C ASP A 739 -33.91 -28.07 -2.51
N LYS A 740 -33.18 -29.20 -2.50
CA LYS A 740 -31.80 -29.25 -2.93
C LYS A 740 -31.60 -28.91 -4.40
N VAL A 741 -32.58 -29.22 -5.23
CA VAL A 741 -32.55 -28.95 -6.70
C VAL A 741 -32.66 -27.44 -6.93
N GLU A 742 -33.65 -26.79 -6.31
CA GLU A 742 -33.83 -25.35 -6.43
C GLU A 742 -32.64 -24.60 -5.80
N LEU A 743 -32.18 -25.05 -4.60
CA LEU A 743 -31.04 -24.46 -3.93
C LEU A 743 -29.76 -24.56 -4.78
N ALA A 744 -29.50 -25.69 -5.43
CA ALA A 744 -28.34 -25.85 -6.30
C ALA A 744 -28.42 -24.92 -7.53
N ALA A 745 -29.61 -24.75 -8.11
CA ALA A 745 -29.81 -23.82 -9.21
C ALA A 745 -29.56 -22.36 -8.77
N LEU A 746 -30.08 -21.95 -7.61
CA LEU A 746 -29.81 -20.63 -7.05
C LEU A 746 -28.35 -20.45 -6.60
N THR A 747 -27.69 -21.51 -6.13
CA THR A 747 -26.24 -21.48 -5.79
C THR A 747 -25.42 -21.09 -7.03
N THR A 748 -25.75 -21.60 -8.21
CA THR A 748 -25.06 -21.18 -9.43
C THR A 748 -25.32 -19.73 -9.81
N VAL A 749 -26.53 -19.20 -9.59
CA VAL A 749 -26.82 -17.77 -9.77
C VAL A 749 -26.06 -16.92 -8.75
N ALA A 750 -26.07 -17.33 -7.48
CA ALA A 750 -25.31 -16.64 -6.43
C ALA A 750 -23.79 -16.61 -6.73
N ASN A 751 -23.25 -17.71 -7.27
CA ASN A 751 -21.86 -17.76 -7.71
C ASN A 751 -21.57 -16.76 -8.85
N VAL A 752 -22.48 -16.65 -9.83
CA VAL A 752 -22.38 -15.61 -10.88
C VAL A 752 -22.43 -14.22 -10.27
N LEU A 753 -23.33 -13.96 -9.31
CA LEU A 753 -23.41 -12.67 -8.63
C LEU A 753 -22.09 -12.33 -7.92
N LEU A 754 -21.49 -13.30 -7.19
CA LEU A 754 -20.23 -13.11 -6.50
C LEU A 754 -19.03 -12.91 -7.44
N ASN A 755 -19.17 -13.20 -8.73
CA ASN A 755 -18.15 -13.04 -9.77
C ASN A 755 -18.39 -11.84 -10.70
N LEU A 756 -19.36 -10.99 -10.41
CA LEU A 756 -19.60 -9.78 -11.20
C LEU A 756 -18.43 -8.79 -11.04
N ASP A 757 -18.10 -8.09 -12.11
CA ASP A 757 -17.09 -7.03 -12.11
C ASP A 757 -17.32 -5.99 -10.99
N GLU A 758 -18.58 -5.62 -10.74
CA GLU A 758 -18.96 -4.68 -9.68
C GLU A 758 -18.70 -5.20 -8.26
N LEU A 759 -18.51 -6.51 -8.07
CA LEU A 759 -18.19 -7.07 -6.78
C LEU A 759 -16.69 -7.10 -6.52
N ILE A 760 -15.90 -7.29 -7.55
CA ILE A 760 -14.44 -7.34 -7.44
C ILE A 760 -13.79 -5.98 -7.62
N ASN A 761 -14.54 -4.95 -8.05
CA ASN A 761 -14.10 -3.57 -8.20
C ASN A 761 -14.97 -2.60 -7.38
N LYS A 762 -14.37 -1.45 -7.00
CA LYS A 762 -15.04 -0.36 -6.27
C LYS A 762 -15.33 0.84 -7.15
#